data_973c5bf8697c25b51f30a011e1bbefbf
#
_entry.id   973c5bf8697c25b51f30a011e1bbefbf
#
_cell.length_a   1.000
_cell.length_b   1.000
_cell.length_c   1.000
_cell.angle_alpha   90.00
_cell.angle_beta   90.00
_cell.angle_gamma   90.00
#
_symmetry.space_group_name_H-M   'P 1'
#
loop_
_entity.id
_entity.type
_entity.pdbx_description
1 polymer ?
#
loop_
_entity_poly.entity_id
_entity_poly.type
_entity_poly.pdbx_seq_one_letter_code
_entity_poly.pdbx_strand_id
1 'polypeptide(L)'
;MSDRERIIRVNIEEEMKSAYIDYSMSVIVSRALPDVRDGLKPVHRRVLFGMSELGVLSNRPFKKSARIVGEVLGKYHPHGDSSVYDAMVRMAQDWSLRYPLVEGQGNFGSVDGDSPAAMRYTEARLKKIAEETLSDIDKETVDFQLNFDDSLSEPVVLPTRIPILLVNGASGIAVGMATNMPPHNLTEIIDATIAFIDNGDISTSELMEYVKGPDFPTGGIIYGEQGIRDAFETGRGKIVLRARTEIELTHSGRECIIVNEIPYMVNKAEMIRKIADLINDKKLEGISYINDESDRNGMRVVIILKKDATSSVVLNNLFKYTAMQTSFNVNNVALVRGRPRTLNLKKLIDHFVKHRHEVVIRRSRYELNQAEKRAHILEGLIIASDNIDEVIAIIKSSKNPDEARERLMERFSLSEIQARAIVEMRLRQLTGLEQEKLRDEYKEIMALIEYLRSVLESVELQMKIIKDEIIEIKEQYGDARRTEIVPDAGEFNPEEFYADDEMVITISNMGYIKRTPLTEFRRQNRGGTGSKGGTTREEDFIEHLYIATMHTTMLFFTHKGKCYWLKVYNIPEGSRTSKGRAMQNLINIEPDDSVMAYINVKNLNDHDYINNNFIVLCTRKGIIKKTSLEAYSRPRVNGVNAITVREGDELLEAKMTNGKHQIMMAVRSGRAIRFPEEAVRPMGRTASGVRGIRLADEETDFVVGMITIENGSKEVLVVSENGYGKRSDIEDYRVTNRGGKGVKTINITEKTGSLIALKDVSDNDDLMIITQLGNILRSPVSALRVMGRATQGVRLINLRENDTIASVATVAVNDETEETDIEDVAGQDQNNEENGKEFED
;
A
#
# COMPACT_ATOMS: atom_id res chain seq x y z
N MET A 1 -1.46 -5.53 -76.57
CA MET A 1 -0.27 -4.96 -75.96
C MET A 1 -0.20 -5.55 -74.56
N SER A 2 0.74 -6.47 -74.31
CA SER A 2 0.90 -7.13 -73.00
C SER A 2 1.48 -6.15 -72.04
N ASP A 3 0.72 -5.79 -71.00
CA ASP A 3 1.27 -5.13 -69.79
C ASP A 3 2.36 -6.03 -69.23
N ARG A 4 3.60 -5.56 -69.32
CA ARG A 4 4.73 -6.22 -68.63
C ARG A 4 4.54 -5.95 -67.11
N GLU A 5 4.07 -6.95 -66.40
CA GLU A 5 4.14 -6.94 -64.92
C GLU A 5 5.58 -6.59 -64.49
N ARG A 6 5.70 -5.47 -63.83
CA ARG A 6 6.99 -4.97 -63.29
C ARG A 6 7.15 -5.61 -61.92
N ILE A 7 7.86 -6.73 -61.86
CA ILE A 7 8.22 -7.37 -60.56
C ILE A 7 9.29 -6.49 -59.89
N ILE A 8 8.93 -5.83 -58.82
CA ILE A 8 9.83 -5.09 -57.92
C ILE A 8 10.27 -6.03 -56.83
N ARG A 9 11.61 -6.24 -56.65
CA ARG A 9 12.13 -7.01 -55.51
C ARG A 9 12.11 -6.11 -54.28
N VAL A 10 11.35 -6.48 -53.28
CA VAL A 10 11.27 -5.81 -51.99
C VAL A 10 12.02 -6.67 -50.98
N ASN A 11 12.94 -6.04 -50.20
CA ASN A 11 13.58 -6.70 -49.08
C ASN A 11 12.62 -6.78 -47.90
N ILE A 12 12.23 -7.97 -47.51
CA ILE A 12 11.27 -8.20 -46.41
C ILE A 12 11.70 -7.56 -45.10
N GLU A 13 13.00 -7.51 -44.82
CA GLU A 13 13.51 -6.87 -43.61
C GLU A 13 13.29 -5.36 -43.59
N GLU A 14 13.51 -4.69 -44.74
CA GLU A 14 13.30 -3.25 -44.88
C GLU A 14 11.84 -2.90 -44.81
N GLU A 15 11.01 -3.67 -45.52
CA GLU A 15 9.56 -3.50 -45.50
C GLU A 15 8.97 -3.70 -44.11
N MET A 16 9.37 -4.76 -43.41
CA MET A 16 8.96 -4.99 -42.02
C MET A 16 9.43 -3.90 -41.06
N LYS A 17 10.64 -3.38 -41.21
CA LYS A 17 11.12 -2.27 -40.39
C LYS A 17 10.30 -1.01 -40.63
N SER A 18 10.05 -0.67 -41.90
CA SER A 18 9.21 0.49 -42.26
C SER A 18 7.79 0.34 -41.73
N ALA A 19 7.13 -0.78 -42.01
CA ALA A 19 5.77 -1.05 -41.55
C ALA A 19 5.67 -1.07 -40.01
N TYR A 20 6.68 -1.59 -39.29
CA TYR A 20 6.70 -1.60 -37.82
C TYR A 20 6.90 -0.18 -37.26
N ILE A 21 7.75 0.64 -37.88
CA ILE A 21 7.94 2.04 -37.49
C ILE A 21 6.63 2.83 -37.70
N ASP A 22 5.99 2.69 -38.85
CA ASP A 22 4.74 3.36 -39.16
C ASP A 22 3.61 2.95 -38.23
N TYR A 23 3.49 1.64 -37.94
CA TYR A 23 2.56 1.12 -36.94
C TYR A 23 2.85 1.69 -35.56
N SER A 24 4.12 1.68 -35.13
CA SER A 24 4.54 2.18 -33.83
C SER A 24 4.25 3.68 -33.69
N MET A 25 4.54 4.47 -34.71
CA MET A 25 4.23 5.90 -34.74
C MET A 25 2.73 6.15 -34.66
N SER A 26 1.94 5.40 -35.42
CA SER A 26 0.47 5.49 -35.38
C SER A 26 -0.09 5.16 -33.97
N VAL A 27 0.39 4.09 -33.34
CA VAL A 27 -0.05 3.70 -31.98
C VAL A 27 0.35 4.76 -30.94
N ILE A 28 1.54 5.33 -31.06
CA ILE A 28 2.03 6.35 -30.13
C ILE A 28 1.24 7.66 -30.29
N VAL A 29 1.14 8.18 -31.53
CA VAL A 29 0.60 9.53 -31.78
C VAL A 29 -0.93 9.53 -31.88
N SER A 30 -1.51 8.49 -32.50
CA SER A 30 -2.92 8.51 -32.89
C SER A 30 -3.82 7.57 -32.08
N ARG A 31 -3.31 6.93 -31.03
CA ARG A 31 -4.12 5.97 -30.25
C ARG A 31 -3.91 6.03 -28.73
N ALA A 32 -2.68 5.79 -28.25
CA ALA A 32 -2.45 5.43 -26.85
C ALA A 32 -2.16 6.60 -25.93
N LEU A 33 -1.48 7.66 -26.44
CA LEU A 33 -1.03 8.76 -25.62
C LEU A 33 -1.96 9.98 -25.76
N PRO A 34 -2.20 10.72 -24.64
CA PRO A 34 -2.96 11.96 -24.67
C PRO A 34 -2.10 13.12 -25.19
N ASP A 35 -2.74 14.11 -25.83
CA ASP A 35 -2.10 15.41 -26.11
C ASP A 35 -2.01 16.21 -24.81
N VAL A 36 -0.87 16.88 -24.59
CA VAL A 36 -0.62 17.65 -23.37
C VAL A 36 -1.56 18.83 -23.21
N ARG A 37 -2.08 19.39 -24.32
CA ARG A 37 -2.90 20.60 -24.35
C ARG A 37 -4.32 20.34 -23.84
N ASP A 38 -5.00 19.31 -24.36
CA ASP A 38 -6.39 18.98 -23.98
C ASP A 38 -6.54 17.72 -23.11
N GLY A 39 -5.45 16.97 -22.92
CA GLY A 39 -5.44 15.77 -22.07
C GLY A 39 -6.20 14.59 -22.66
N LEU A 40 -6.62 14.64 -23.90
CA LEU A 40 -7.47 13.65 -24.53
C LEU A 40 -6.71 12.77 -25.50
N LYS A 41 -7.09 11.49 -25.56
CA LYS A 41 -6.73 10.62 -26.66
C LYS A 41 -7.64 10.92 -27.87
N PRO A 42 -7.23 10.58 -29.09
CA PRO A 42 -8.04 10.83 -30.27
C PRO A 42 -9.49 10.30 -30.18
N VAL A 43 -9.69 9.09 -29.62
CA VAL A 43 -11.04 8.52 -29.47
C VAL A 43 -11.92 9.35 -28.54
N HIS A 44 -11.37 9.82 -27.40
CA HIS A 44 -12.12 10.66 -26.45
C HIS A 44 -12.50 11.99 -27.07
N ARG A 45 -11.54 12.64 -27.77
CA ARG A 45 -11.77 13.91 -28.48
C ARG A 45 -12.87 13.77 -29.53
N ARG A 46 -12.82 12.70 -30.33
CA ARG A 46 -13.82 12.42 -31.39
C ARG A 46 -15.21 12.13 -30.80
N VAL A 47 -15.28 11.45 -29.65
CA VAL A 47 -16.57 11.21 -28.97
C VAL A 47 -17.18 12.51 -28.49
N LEU A 48 -16.41 13.37 -27.80
CA LEU A 48 -16.91 14.65 -27.28
C LEU A 48 -17.32 15.58 -28.42
N PHE A 49 -16.50 15.68 -29.46
CA PHE A 49 -16.78 16.50 -30.65
C PHE A 49 -18.03 15.98 -31.40
N GLY A 50 -18.12 14.67 -31.64
CA GLY A 50 -19.28 14.08 -32.29
C GLY A 50 -20.59 14.20 -31.50
N MET A 51 -20.51 14.16 -30.15
CA MET A 51 -21.68 14.44 -29.30
C MET A 51 -22.13 15.89 -29.41
N SER A 52 -21.19 16.83 -29.50
CA SER A 52 -21.47 18.26 -29.70
C SER A 52 -22.12 18.53 -31.05
N GLU A 53 -21.57 17.96 -32.13
CA GLU A 53 -22.14 18.06 -33.49
C GLU A 53 -23.55 17.48 -33.58
N LEU A 54 -23.84 16.39 -32.91
CA LEU A 54 -25.18 15.82 -32.74
C LEU A 54 -26.15 16.67 -31.90
N GLY A 55 -25.64 17.72 -31.24
CA GLY A 55 -26.40 18.54 -30.32
C GLY A 55 -26.86 17.80 -29.07
N VAL A 56 -26.07 16.81 -28.63
CA VAL A 56 -26.33 16.01 -27.41
C VAL A 56 -25.68 16.67 -26.18
N LEU A 57 -26.12 17.92 -25.93
CA LEU A 57 -25.60 18.76 -24.84
C LEU A 57 -26.27 18.43 -23.48
N SER A 58 -25.71 18.93 -22.41
CA SER A 58 -26.15 18.69 -21.03
C SER A 58 -27.60 19.11 -20.76
N ASN A 59 -28.08 20.15 -21.44
CA ASN A 59 -29.43 20.68 -21.35
C ASN A 59 -30.41 20.05 -22.36
N ARG A 60 -29.99 19.05 -23.13
CA ARG A 60 -30.79 18.36 -24.15
C ARG A 60 -31.17 16.95 -23.69
N PRO A 61 -32.22 16.36 -24.27
CA PRO A 61 -32.59 14.97 -23.98
C PRO A 61 -31.47 13.98 -24.29
N PHE A 62 -31.38 12.91 -23.50
CA PHE A 62 -30.51 11.79 -23.77
C PHE A 62 -30.74 11.19 -25.17
N LYS A 63 -29.70 10.66 -25.77
CA LYS A 63 -29.76 9.91 -27.03
C LYS A 63 -29.21 8.49 -26.81
N LYS A 64 -29.73 7.52 -27.56
CA LYS A 64 -29.20 6.14 -27.54
C LYS A 64 -27.70 6.15 -27.82
N SER A 65 -26.94 5.43 -26.98
CA SER A 65 -25.47 5.31 -27.14
C SER A 65 -25.10 4.80 -28.55
N ALA A 66 -25.88 3.87 -29.10
CA ALA A 66 -25.68 3.36 -30.46
C ALA A 66 -25.73 4.47 -31.54
N ARG A 67 -26.53 5.52 -31.35
CA ARG A 67 -26.57 6.65 -32.29
C ARG A 67 -25.32 7.50 -32.23
N ILE A 68 -24.82 7.76 -30.99
CA ILE A 68 -23.58 8.51 -30.78
C ILE A 68 -22.39 7.75 -31.32
N VAL A 69 -22.29 6.44 -31.02
CA VAL A 69 -21.22 5.57 -31.50
C VAL A 69 -21.26 5.50 -33.06
N GLY A 70 -22.44 5.33 -33.66
CA GLY A 70 -22.58 5.32 -35.10
C GLY A 70 -22.14 6.60 -35.79
N GLU A 71 -22.45 7.77 -35.21
CA GLU A 71 -21.99 9.07 -35.69
C GLU A 71 -20.47 9.21 -35.66
N VAL A 72 -19.86 8.86 -34.56
CA VAL A 72 -18.40 8.93 -34.36
C VAL A 72 -17.67 7.98 -35.30
N LEU A 73 -18.18 6.75 -35.49
CA LEU A 73 -17.61 5.75 -36.41
C LEU A 73 -17.69 6.21 -37.85
N GLY A 74 -18.87 6.65 -38.24
CA GLY A 74 -19.13 7.02 -39.65
C GLY A 74 -18.39 8.25 -40.10
N LYS A 75 -18.09 9.19 -39.18
CA LYS A 75 -17.48 10.49 -39.50
C LYS A 75 -16.02 10.63 -39.14
N TYR A 76 -15.56 10.05 -38.01
CA TYR A 76 -14.27 10.44 -37.44
C TYR A 76 -13.38 9.28 -37.05
N HIS A 77 -13.93 8.10 -36.65
CA HIS A 77 -13.12 7.06 -36.02
C HIS A 77 -13.31 5.68 -36.69
N PRO A 78 -12.49 5.32 -37.71
CA PRO A 78 -12.65 4.12 -38.52
C PRO A 78 -12.13 2.86 -37.80
N HIS A 79 -12.68 2.53 -36.63
CA HIS A 79 -12.31 1.37 -35.82
C HIS A 79 -13.57 0.63 -35.33
N GLY A 80 -13.42 -0.45 -34.56
CA GLY A 80 -14.57 -1.20 -34.06
C GLY A 80 -15.48 -0.39 -33.14
N ASP A 81 -16.79 -0.64 -33.22
CA ASP A 81 -17.82 0.03 -32.41
C ASP A 81 -17.64 -0.15 -30.91
N SER A 82 -17.18 -1.32 -30.45
CA SER A 82 -16.88 -1.60 -29.06
C SER A 82 -15.83 -0.64 -28.50
N SER A 83 -14.80 -0.30 -29.29
CA SER A 83 -13.74 0.59 -28.80
C SER A 83 -14.23 2.02 -28.52
N VAL A 84 -15.16 2.52 -29.35
CA VAL A 84 -15.78 3.84 -29.17
C VAL A 84 -16.78 3.80 -28.01
N TYR A 85 -17.59 2.73 -27.93
CA TYR A 85 -18.55 2.57 -26.84
C TYR A 85 -17.87 2.45 -25.49
N ASP A 86 -16.84 1.62 -25.35
CA ASP A 86 -16.10 1.44 -24.11
C ASP A 86 -15.39 2.74 -23.66
N ALA A 87 -14.86 3.52 -24.61
CA ALA A 87 -14.29 4.83 -24.31
C ALA A 87 -15.36 5.80 -23.76
N MET A 88 -16.56 5.83 -24.39
CA MET A 88 -17.68 6.64 -23.92
C MET A 88 -18.19 6.18 -22.54
N VAL A 89 -18.34 4.87 -22.35
CA VAL A 89 -18.73 4.27 -21.07
C VAL A 89 -17.78 4.71 -19.95
N ARG A 90 -16.48 4.60 -20.20
CA ARG A 90 -15.47 5.00 -19.20
C ARG A 90 -15.54 6.48 -18.85
N MET A 91 -15.90 7.34 -19.81
CA MET A 91 -16.09 8.77 -19.54
C MET A 91 -17.36 9.07 -18.72
N ALA A 92 -18.29 8.10 -18.59
CA ALA A 92 -19.50 8.24 -17.77
C ALA A 92 -19.35 7.66 -16.36
N GLN A 93 -18.34 6.81 -16.10
CA GLN A 93 -18.14 6.13 -14.83
C GLN A 93 -17.49 7.05 -13.79
N ASP A 94 -18.14 7.26 -12.65
CA ASP A 94 -17.70 8.13 -11.55
C ASP A 94 -16.57 7.51 -10.69
N TRP A 95 -16.33 6.20 -10.80
CA TRP A 95 -15.20 5.50 -10.22
C TRP A 95 -13.98 5.41 -11.16
N SER A 96 -14.14 5.72 -12.45
CA SER A 96 -13.06 5.71 -13.45
C SER A 96 -12.47 7.09 -13.67
N LEU A 97 -13.28 8.14 -13.74
CA LEU A 97 -12.85 9.52 -13.89
C LEU A 97 -13.20 10.35 -12.66
N ARG A 98 -12.26 11.19 -12.23
CA ARG A 98 -12.50 12.11 -11.09
C ARG A 98 -13.57 13.16 -11.43
N TYR A 99 -13.61 13.61 -12.69
CA TYR A 99 -14.60 14.51 -13.28
C TYR A 99 -15.15 13.87 -14.57
N PRO A 100 -16.23 13.08 -14.47
CA PRO A 100 -16.84 12.45 -15.64
C PRO A 100 -17.31 13.46 -16.68
N LEU A 101 -17.07 13.15 -17.96
CA LEU A 101 -17.38 14.03 -19.10
C LEU A 101 -18.70 13.69 -19.78
N VAL A 102 -19.19 12.46 -19.59
CA VAL A 102 -20.44 11.95 -20.15
C VAL A 102 -21.39 11.65 -19.01
N GLU A 103 -22.66 11.96 -19.20
CA GLU A 103 -23.75 11.55 -18.33
C GLU A 103 -24.47 10.37 -19.00
N GLY A 104 -24.51 9.22 -18.30
CA GLY A 104 -25.13 8.01 -18.77
C GLY A 104 -26.46 7.72 -18.09
N GLN A 105 -27.38 7.12 -18.86
CA GLN A 105 -28.64 6.58 -18.34
C GLN A 105 -28.76 5.11 -18.72
N GLY A 106 -28.95 4.24 -17.72
CA GLY A 106 -28.91 2.78 -17.86
C GLY A 106 -27.71 2.17 -17.13
N ASN A 107 -27.36 0.94 -17.50
CA ASN A 107 -26.24 0.21 -16.91
C ASN A 107 -24.92 0.51 -17.65
N PHE A 108 -24.04 1.28 -17.03
CA PHE A 108 -22.68 1.60 -17.49
C PHE A 108 -21.59 0.80 -16.78
N GLY A 109 -21.94 -0.37 -16.20
CA GLY A 109 -21.04 -1.20 -15.44
C GLY A 109 -21.07 -0.90 -13.93
N SER A 110 -20.22 -1.57 -13.17
CA SER A 110 -20.07 -1.37 -11.73
C SER A 110 -18.62 -1.46 -11.27
N VAL A 111 -18.37 -1.09 -10.02
CA VAL A 111 -17.05 -1.27 -9.36
C VAL A 111 -16.71 -2.76 -9.17
N ASP A 112 -17.70 -3.65 -9.26
CA ASP A 112 -17.54 -5.11 -9.23
C ASP A 112 -17.01 -5.69 -10.53
N GLY A 113 -16.83 -4.83 -11.57
CA GLY A 113 -16.35 -5.24 -12.88
C GLY A 113 -17.43 -5.77 -13.81
N ASP A 114 -18.70 -5.51 -13.49
CA ASP A 114 -19.79 -5.83 -14.40
C ASP A 114 -19.65 -5.06 -15.71
N SER A 115 -19.90 -5.73 -16.80
CA SER A 115 -19.88 -5.10 -18.13
C SER A 115 -21.05 -4.15 -18.30
N PRO A 116 -20.88 -3.06 -19.05
CA PRO A 116 -21.99 -2.19 -19.41
C PRO A 116 -23.01 -2.95 -20.27
N ALA A 117 -24.28 -2.54 -20.19
CA ALA A 117 -25.29 -3.06 -21.10
C ALA A 117 -24.96 -2.69 -22.55
N ALA A 118 -25.42 -3.47 -23.50
CA ALA A 118 -25.22 -3.17 -24.94
C ALA A 118 -25.71 -1.75 -25.29
N MET A 119 -25.00 -1.08 -26.21
CA MET A 119 -25.20 0.33 -26.55
C MET A 119 -26.63 0.67 -27.08
N ARG A 120 -27.41 -0.34 -27.47
CA ARG A 120 -28.81 -0.18 -27.85
C ARG A 120 -29.75 0.07 -26.67
N TYR A 121 -29.33 -0.30 -25.46
CA TYR A 121 -30.12 -0.13 -24.22
C TYR A 121 -29.74 1.13 -23.47
N THR A 122 -28.48 1.54 -23.51
CA THR A 122 -27.98 2.72 -22.78
C THR A 122 -28.24 4.01 -23.57
N GLU A 123 -28.28 5.10 -22.82
CA GLU A 123 -28.43 6.46 -23.35
C GLU A 123 -27.37 7.36 -22.74
N ALA A 124 -26.93 8.35 -23.48
CA ALA A 124 -25.89 9.27 -23.00
C ALA A 124 -26.14 10.70 -23.48
N ARG A 125 -25.52 11.66 -22.78
CA ARG A 125 -25.37 13.06 -23.15
C ARG A 125 -24.09 13.63 -22.56
N LEU A 126 -23.64 14.80 -23.04
CA LEU A 126 -22.52 15.49 -22.40
C LEU A 126 -22.89 15.95 -20.99
N LYS A 127 -21.93 15.85 -20.06
CA LYS A 127 -22.03 16.59 -18.79
C LYS A 127 -21.69 18.06 -19.01
N LYS A 128 -22.22 18.96 -18.16
CA LYS A 128 -21.97 20.39 -18.28
C LYS A 128 -20.49 20.73 -18.27
N ILE A 129 -19.67 20.07 -17.46
CA ILE A 129 -18.23 20.22 -17.41
C ILE A 129 -17.54 19.87 -18.74
N ALA A 130 -18.09 18.93 -19.51
CA ALA A 130 -17.53 18.56 -20.82
C ALA A 130 -17.74 19.67 -21.86
N GLU A 131 -18.79 20.48 -21.75
CA GLU A 131 -19.03 21.62 -22.65
C GLU A 131 -17.92 22.66 -22.54
N GLU A 132 -17.29 22.80 -21.37
CA GLU A 132 -16.14 23.68 -21.16
C GLU A 132 -14.88 23.23 -21.94
N THR A 133 -14.81 21.95 -22.34
CA THR A 133 -13.74 21.46 -23.22
C THR A 133 -13.94 21.85 -24.68
N LEU A 134 -15.18 22.16 -25.06
CA LEU A 134 -15.61 22.49 -26.42
C LEU A 134 -15.92 23.98 -26.59
N SER A 135 -15.80 24.76 -25.53
CA SER A 135 -16.12 26.18 -25.52
C SER A 135 -15.32 26.94 -26.59
N ASP A 136 -16.00 27.77 -27.35
CA ASP A 136 -15.39 28.61 -28.41
C ASP A 136 -14.77 27.80 -29.59
N ILE A 137 -15.14 26.55 -29.83
CA ILE A 137 -14.56 25.72 -30.89
C ILE A 137 -14.95 26.26 -32.29
N ASP A 138 -16.07 26.95 -32.42
CA ASP A 138 -16.59 27.60 -33.60
C ASP A 138 -15.90 28.96 -33.95
N LYS A 139 -14.99 29.41 -33.06
CA LYS A 139 -14.29 30.71 -33.21
C LYS A 139 -12.84 30.55 -33.69
N GLU A 140 -12.55 29.53 -34.48
CA GLU A 140 -11.21 29.27 -35.06
C GLU A 140 -10.08 29.21 -33.99
N THR A 141 -10.42 28.80 -32.77
CA THR A 141 -9.52 28.75 -31.62
C THR A 141 -8.47 27.66 -31.70
N VAL A 142 -8.75 26.59 -32.46
CA VAL A 142 -7.87 25.44 -32.66
C VAL A 142 -7.79 25.07 -34.14
N ASP A 143 -6.75 24.29 -34.49
CA ASP A 143 -6.58 23.80 -35.85
C ASP A 143 -7.51 22.62 -36.12
N PHE A 144 -7.99 22.51 -37.33
CA PHE A 144 -8.77 21.38 -37.86
C PHE A 144 -7.94 20.62 -38.90
N GLN A 145 -8.11 19.32 -38.95
CA GLN A 145 -7.55 18.43 -39.97
C GLN A 145 -8.68 17.66 -40.67
N LEU A 146 -8.37 17.13 -41.81
CA LEU A 146 -9.31 16.26 -42.51
C LEU A 146 -9.46 14.93 -41.74
N ASN A 147 -10.66 14.37 -41.77
CA ASN A 147 -10.94 13.05 -41.22
C ASN A 147 -10.29 11.94 -42.08
N PHE A 148 -10.56 10.68 -41.76
CA PHE A 148 -9.93 9.52 -42.42
C PHE A 148 -10.25 9.32 -43.90
N ASP A 149 -11.33 9.92 -44.42
CA ASP A 149 -11.78 9.84 -45.83
C ASP A 149 -11.76 11.19 -46.54
N ASP A 150 -11.17 12.19 -45.94
CA ASP A 150 -11.06 13.57 -46.46
C ASP A 150 -12.39 14.28 -46.69
N SER A 151 -13.51 13.73 -46.21
CA SER A 151 -14.85 14.29 -46.45
C SER A 151 -15.26 15.38 -45.46
N LEU A 152 -14.72 15.33 -44.25
CA LEU A 152 -15.06 16.22 -43.13
C LEU A 152 -13.79 16.69 -42.40
N SER A 153 -13.95 17.70 -41.56
CA SER A 153 -12.86 18.18 -40.69
C SER A 153 -13.13 17.83 -39.24
N GLU A 154 -12.09 17.45 -38.54
CA GLU A 154 -12.09 17.20 -37.10
C GLU A 154 -11.04 18.08 -36.38
N PRO A 155 -11.26 18.48 -35.12
CA PRO A 155 -10.28 19.29 -34.39
C PRO A 155 -9.06 18.45 -34.03
N VAL A 156 -7.86 19.03 -34.22
CA VAL A 156 -6.59 18.45 -33.83
C VAL A 156 -6.49 18.37 -32.29
N VAL A 157 -7.05 19.36 -31.59
CA VAL A 157 -7.08 19.50 -30.14
C VAL A 157 -8.33 20.29 -29.76
N LEU A 158 -8.87 20.12 -28.56
CA LEU A 158 -10.00 20.92 -28.07
C LEU A 158 -9.54 22.19 -27.35
N PRO A 159 -10.30 23.30 -27.45
CA PRO A 159 -9.99 24.58 -26.80
C PRO A 159 -10.34 24.57 -25.30
N THR A 160 -10.02 23.51 -24.60
CA THR A 160 -10.45 23.26 -23.22
C THR A 160 -10.12 24.38 -22.25
N ARG A 161 -11.08 24.78 -21.41
CA ARG A 161 -10.88 25.67 -20.28
C ARG A 161 -10.40 24.95 -19.03
N ILE A 162 -10.48 23.62 -19.02
CA ILE A 162 -10.16 22.76 -17.88
C ILE A 162 -8.87 22.00 -18.16
N PRO A 163 -7.93 21.90 -17.23
CA PRO A 163 -6.72 21.09 -17.35
C PRO A 163 -7.00 19.58 -17.23
N ILE A 164 -7.73 19.01 -18.20
CA ILE A 164 -8.27 17.65 -18.18
C ILE A 164 -7.18 16.60 -17.93
N LEU A 165 -5.98 16.80 -18.47
CA LEU A 165 -4.87 15.87 -18.28
C LEU A 165 -4.47 15.73 -16.81
N LEU A 166 -4.50 16.82 -16.06
CA LEU A 166 -4.18 16.83 -14.63
C LEU A 166 -5.36 16.36 -13.77
N VAL A 167 -6.59 16.81 -14.06
CA VAL A 167 -7.73 16.54 -13.19
C VAL A 167 -8.30 15.13 -13.37
N ASN A 168 -8.25 14.54 -14.58
CA ASN A 168 -8.72 13.18 -14.84
C ASN A 168 -7.60 12.17 -15.04
N GLY A 169 -6.37 12.64 -15.24
CA GLY A 169 -5.26 11.75 -15.57
C GLY A 169 -5.41 11.07 -16.92
N ALA A 170 -4.53 10.14 -17.22
CA ALA A 170 -4.60 9.29 -18.41
C ALA A 170 -3.80 8.01 -18.20
N SER A 171 -4.29 6.89 -18.72
CA SER A 171 -3.54 5.63 -18.77
C SER A 171 -3.53 5.08 -20.19
N GLY A 172 -2.41 4.55 -20.66
CA GLY A 172 -2.33 3.97 -22.01
C GLY A 172 -1.03 3.24 -22.25
N ILE A 173 -1.09 2.20 -23.06
CA ILE A 173 0.06 1.37 -23.44
C ILE A 173 0.31 1.60 -24.93
N ALA A 174 1.47 2.12 -25.27
CA ALA A 174 1.96 2.30 -26.61
C ALA A 174 3.11 1.33 -26.93
N VAL A 175 3.66 1.41 -28.12
CA VAL A 175 4.83 0.59 -28.47
C VAL A 175 6.07 1.20 -27.81
N GLY A 176 6.73 0.42 -26.97
CA GLY A 176 7.98 0.83 -26.28
C GLY A 176 7.81 1.83 -25.14
N MET A 177 6.57 2.28 -24.84
CA MET A 177 6.29 3.21 -23.74
C MET A 177 4.86 3.09 -23.24
N ALA A 178 4.62 3.57 -22.02
CA ALA A 178 3.29 3.65 -21.45
C ALA A 178 3.11 4.99 -20.74
N THR A 179 1.88 5.44 -20.61
CA THR A 179 1.51 6.55 -19.74
C THR A 179 0.60 6.07 -18.63
N ASN A 180 0.79 6.58 -17.43
CA ASN A 180 -0.06 6.34 -16.27
C ASN A 180 -0.05 7.56 -15.37
N MET A 181 -0.93 8.51 -15.68
CA MET A 181 -1.05 9.80 -15.01
C MET A 181 -2.22 9.73 -14.01
N PRO A 182 -1.99 10.06 -12.74
CA PRO A 182 -3.06 10.05 -11.74
C PRO A 182 -3.97 11.27 -11.90
N PRO A 183 -5.24 11.17 -11.50
CA PRO A 183 -6.15 12.30 -11.39
C PRO A 183 -5.82 13.19 -10.18
N HIS A 184 -6.23 14.47 -10.23
CA HIS A 184 -6.03 15.43 -9.15
C HIS A 184 -7.31 16.26 -8.89
N ASN A 185 -7.35 16.90 -7.74
CA ASN A 185 -8.44 17.79 -7.38
C ASN A 185 -8.43 19.07 -8.25
N LEU A 186 -9.60 19.45 -8.79
CA LEU A 186 -9.72 20.60 -9.69
C LEU A 186 -9.35 21.91 -9.00
N THR A 187 -9.81 22.11 -7.78
CA THR A 187 -9.52 23.31 -7.01
C THR A 187 -8.03 23.51 -6.79
N GLU A 188 -7.32 22.43 -6.37
CA GLU A 188 -5.87 22.46 -6.14
C GLU A 188 -5.08 22.75 -7.43
N ILE A 189 -5.47 22.13 -8.55
CA ILE A 189 -4.81 22.36 -9.85
C ILE A 189 -5.06 23.80 -10.36
N ILE A 190 -6.26 24.34 -10.18
CA ILE A 190 -6.55 25.71 -10.56
C ILE A 190 -5.75 26.69 -9.71
N ASP A 191 -5.69 26.51 -8.39
CA ASP A 191 -4.90 27.36 -7.49
C ASP A 191 -3.41 27.33 -7.86
N ALA A 192 -2.85 26.17 -8.16
CA ALA A 192 -1.48 26.04 -8.65
C ALA A 192 -1.29 26.71 -10.02
N THR A 193 -2.28 26.64 -10.92
CA THR A 193 -2.24 27.30 -12.23
C THR A 193 -2.24 28.82 -12.09
N ILE A 194 -3.05 29.35 -11.17
CA ILE A 194 -3.08 30.79 -10.85
C ILE A 194 -1.72 31.23 -10.30
N ALA A 195 -1.17 30.48 -9.33
CA ALA A 195 0.15 30.76 -8.76
C ALA A 195 1.26 30.74 -9.83
N PHE A 196 1.18 29.82 -10.81
CA PHE A 196 2.08 29.76 -11.95
C PHE A 196 1.92 30.95 -12.90
N ILE A 197 0.69 31.42 -13.15
CA ILE A 197 0.44 32.63 -13.98
C ILE A 197 1.02 33.87 -13.31
N ASP A 198 0.88 33.99 -11.98
CA ASP A 198 1.38 35.12 -11.21
C ASP A 198 2.92 35.10 -11.08
N ASN A 199 3.52 33.91 -11.01
CA ASN A 199 4.98 33.74 -10.97
C ASN A 199 5.42 32.56 -11.85
N GLY A 200 5.80 32.83 -13.10
CA GLY A 200 6.29 31.82 -14.05
C GLY A 200 7.54 31.06 -13.61
N ASP A 201 8.32 31.61 -12.68
CA ASP A 201 9.54 30.99 -12.14
C ASP A 201 9.30 30.11 -10.91
N ILE A 202 8.03 30.00 -10.39
CA ILE A 202 7.64 29.17 -9.26
C ILE A 202 8.23 27.76 -9.39
N SER A 203 8.83 27.23 -8.31
CA SER A 203 9.41 25.90 -8.28
C SER A 203 8.34 24.80 -8.16
N THR A 204 8.71 23.56 -8.48
CA THR A 204 7.80 22.41 -8.28
C THR A 204 7.43 22.23 -6.80
N SER A 205 8.38 22.49 -5.90
CA SER A 205 8.15 22.39 -4.45
C SER A 205 7.14 23.42 -3.95
N GLU A 206 7.18 24.65 -4.44
CA GLU A 206 6.18 25.69 -4.12
C GLU A 206 4.81 25.34 -4.73
N LEU A 207 4.76 24.77 -5.93
CA LEU A 207 3.50 24.28 -6.51
C LEU A 207 2.87 23.16 -5.66
N MET A 208 3.66 22.36 -4.94
CA MET A 208 3.17 21.34 -4.02
C MET A 208 2.49 21.91 -2.76
N GLU A 209 2.64 23.20 -2.48
CA GLU A 209 1.87 23.87 -1.43
C GLU A 209 0.39 23.98 -1.81
N TYR A 210 0.08 24.07 -3.11
CA TYR A 210 -1.27 24.10 -3.67
C TYR A 210 -1.77 22.70 -4.02
N VAL A 211 -0.97 21.89 -4.73
CA VAL A 211 -1.34 20.51 -5.12
C VAL A 211 -0.74 19.53 -4.14
N LYS A 212 -1.54 19.06 -3.22
CA LYS A 212 -1.10 18.13 -2.16
C LYS A 212 -0.70 16.75 -2.69
N GLY A 213 -1.33 16.30 -3.75
CA GLY A 213 -1.09 14.98 -4.37
C GLY A 213 -2.25 14.56 -5.26
N PRO A 214 -2.19 13.36 -5.84
CA PRO A 214 -3.32 12.78 -6.57
C PRO A 214 -4.59 12.72 -5.75
N ASP A 215 -5.74 12.81 -6.43
CA ASP A 215 -7.07 12.74 -5.84
C ASP A 215 -7.93 11.75 -6.65
N PHE A 216 -8.04 10.53 -6.15
CA PHE A 216 -8.67 9.43 -6.88
C PHE A 216 -10.20 9.46 -6.75
N PRO A 217 -10.95 9.08 -7.80
CA PRO A 217 -12.41 9.08 -7.77
C PRO A 217 -13.00 8.14 -6.72
N THR A 218 -12.31 7.04 -6.41
CA THR A 218 -12.71 6.04 -5.41
C THR A 218 -12.29 6.39 -3.98
N GLY A 219 -11.68 7.57 -3.75
CA GLY A 219 -11.16 7.96 -2.45
C GLY A 219 -9.92 7.17 -2.04
N GLY A 220 -9.98 6.51 -0.88
CA GLY A 220 -8.88 5.76 -0.32
C GLY A 220 -7.83 6.63 0.36
N ILE A 221 -6.73 6.02 0.75
CA ILE A 221 -5.64 6.66 1.48
C ILE A 221 -4.34 6.51 0.70
N ILE A 222 -3.65 7.62 0.45
CA ILE A 222 -2.25 7.60 0.00
C ILE A 222 -1.35 7.46 1.23
N TYR A 223 -0.49 6.45 1.23
CA TYR A 223 0.42 6.16 2.32
C TYR A 223 1.85 6.53 1.93
N GLY A 224 2.37 7.58 2.58
CA GLY A 224 3.69 8.16 2.30
C GLY A 224 3.68 9.25 1.21
N GLU A 225 4.49 10.30 1.40
CA GLU A 225 4.57 11.47 0.52
C GLU A 225 5.70 11.38 -0.52
N GLN A 226 6.71 10.52 -0.29
CA GLN A 226 7.89 10.48 -1.16
C GLN A 226 7.55 10.16 -2.61
N GLY A 227 6.62 9.22 -2.83
CA GLY A 227 6.18 8.86 -4.19
C GLY A 227 5.45 10.00 -4.91
N ILE A 228 4.76 10.88 -4.19
CA ILE A 228 4.12 12.09 -4.74
C ILE A 228 5.20 13.08 -5.16
N ARG A 229 6.18 13.34 -4.29
CA ARG A 229 7.29 14.25 -4.55
C ARG A 229 8.08 13.82 -5.79
N ASP A 230 8.46 12.54 -5.85
CA ASP A 230 9.17 11.98 -7.00
C ASP A 230 8.36 12.15 -8.31
N ALA A 231 7.04 11.87 -8.26
CA ALA A 231 6.16 12.02 -9.41
C ALA A 231 6.06 13.48 -9.89
N PHE A 232 5.97 14.44 -8.99
CA PHE A 232 5.84 15.85 -9.32
C PHE A 232 7.14 16.48 -9.80
N GLU A 233 8.29 16.05 -9.28
CA GLU A 233 9.61 16.55 -9.68
C GLU A 233 10.11 15.92 -10.98
N THR A 234 9.95 14.60 -11.14
CA THR A 234 10.55 13.84 -12.24
C THR A 234 9.56 13.38 -13.30
N GLY A 235 8.26 13.40 -13.02
CA GLY A 235 7.22 12.76 -13.83
C GLY A 235 7.11 11.24 -13.62
N ARG A 236 7.83 10.66 -12.65
CA ARG A 236 7.78 9.25 -12.30
C ARG A 236 7.80 9.08 -10.78
N GLY A 237 6.94 8.20 -10.25
CA GLY A 237 6.88 7.95 -8.82
C GLY A 237 6.06 6.71 -8.52
N LYS A 238 6.25 6.13 -7.33
CA LYS A 238 5.47 5.01 -6.83
C LYS A 238 4.63 5.48 -5.66
N ILE A 239 3.32 5.54 -5.83
CA ILE A 239 2.36 5.95 -4.81
C ILE A 239 1.70 4.71 -4.24
N VAL A 240 1.72 4.55 -2.92
CA VAL A 240 1.04 3.45 -2.24
C VAL A 240 -0.38 3.89 -1.89
N LEU A 241 -1.36 3.11 -2.34
CA LEU A 241 -2.79 3.33 -2.07
C LEU A 241 -3.31 2.25 -1.13
N ARG A 242 -4.05 2.65 -0.11
CA ARG A 242 -4.75 1.77 0.83
C ARG A 242 -6.25 2.00 0.77
N ALA A 243 -7.01 0.93 1.01
CA ALA A 243 -8.43 1.00 1.29
C ALA A 243 -8.68 1.83 2.57
N ARG A 244 -9.77 2.58 2.61
CA ARG A 244 -10.25 3.21 3.85
C ARG A 244 -11.02 2.17 4.64
N THR A 245 -10.61 1.96 5.88
CA THR A 245 -11.19 0.94 6.75
C THR A 245 -11.54 1.51 8.11
N GLU A 246 -12.60 1.00 8.70
CA GLU A 246 -13.03 1.29 10.06
C GLU A 246 -13.20 -0.01 10.82
N ILE A 247 -12.97 0.02 12.14
CA ILE A 247 -13.16 -1.14 13.01
C ILE A 247 -14.41 -0.88 13.83
N GLU A 248 -15.40 -1.78 13.70
CA GLU A 248 -16.65 -1.73 14.44
C GLU A 248 -16.84 -3.00 15.27
N LEU A 249 -17.69 -2.93 16.27
CA LEU A 249 -18.15 -4.07 17.04
C LEU A 249 -19.54 -4.51 16.53
N THR A 250 -19.67 -5.78 16.20
CA THR A 250 -20.98 -6.39 15.88
C THR A 250 -21.86 -6.45 17.13
N HIS A 251 -23.16 -6.65 16.95
CA HIS A 251 -24.11 -6.88 18.06
C HIS A 251 -23.75 -8.07 18.95
N SER A 252 -22.96 -9.02 18.43
CA SER A 252 -22.45 -10.18 19.17
C SER A 252 -21.12 -9.92 19.89
N GLY A 253 -20.64 -8.67 19.90
CA GLY A 253 -19.38 -8.27 20.56
C GLY A 253 -18.11 -8.71 19.82
N ARG A 254 -18.21 -9.12 18.55
CA ARG A 254 -17.04 -9.42 17.69
C ARG A 254 -16.58 -8.18 16.95
N GLU A 255 -15.28 -8.03 16.81
CA GLU A 255 -14.72 -7.00 15.93
C GLU A 255 -14.98 -7.35 14.47
N CYS A 256 -15.25 -6.32 13.67
CA CYS A 256 -15.32 -6.41 12.23
C CYS A 256 -14.57 -5.24 11.59
N ILE A 257 -13.94 -5.53 10.46
CA ILE A 257 -13.28 -4.53 9.62
C ILE A 257 -14.25 -4.17 8.50
N ILE A 258 -14.62 -2.90 8.44
CA ILE A 258 -15.48 -2.33 7.41
C ILE A 258 -14.61 -1.64 6.39
N VAL A 259 -14.78 -1.98 5.11
CA VAL A 259 -14.10 -1.32 4.00
C VAL A 259 -15.10 -0.42 3.29
N ASN A 260 -14.90 0.89 3.42
CA ASN A 260 -15.77 1.91 2.85
C ASN A 260 -15.27 2.42 1.48
N GLU A 261 -13.95 2.38 1.25
CA GLU A 261 -13.32 2.80 0.01
C GLU A 261 -12.20 1.83 -0.36
N ILE A 262 -12.04 1.55 -1.65
CA ILE A 262 -10.98 0.68 -2.19
C ILE A 262 -9.99 1.47 -3.03
N PRO A 263 -8.75 1.01 -3.19
CA PRO A 263 -7.77 1.67 -4.03
C PRO A 263 -8.24 1.80 -5.48
N TYR A 264 -7.85 2.89 -6.13
CA TYR A 264 -8.21 3.18 -7.51
C TYR A 264 -7.83 2.03 -8.46
N MET A 265 -8.72 1.73 -9.41
CA MET A 265 -8.62 0.64 -10.39
C MET A 265 -8.65 -0.79 -9.79
N VAL A 266 -9.00 -0.95 -8.55
CA VAL A 266 -9.24 -2.27 -7.94
C VAL A 266 -10.68 -2.72 -8.20
N ASN A 267 -10.85 -3.97 -8.62
CA ASN A 267 -12.14 -4.62 -8.74
C ASN A 267 -12.57 -5.17 -7.37
N LYS A 268 -13.74 -4.73 -6.87
CA LYS A 268 -14.24 -5.09 -5.53
C LYS A 268 -14.51 -6.59 -5.42
N ALA A 269 -15.21 -7.18 -6.39
CA ALA A 269 -15.56 -8.59 -6.37
C ALA A 269 -14.33 -9.51 -6.45
N GLU A 270 -13.33 -9.16 -7.27
CA GLU A 270 -12.06 -9.91 -7.33
C GLU A 270 -11.27 -9.79 -6.03
N MET A 271 -11.26 -8.61 -5.40
CA MET A 271 -10.62 -8.41 -4.10
C MET A 271 -11.24 -9.31 -3.03
N ILE A 272 -12.59 -9.34 -2.93
CA ILE A 272 -13.32 -10.18 -1.98
C ILE A 272 -13.04 -11.66 -2.25
N ARG A 273 -13.08 -12.10 -3.52
CA ARG A 273 -12.76 -13.49 -3.90
C ARG A 273 -11.34 -13.87 -3.50
N LYS A 274 -10.37 -12.99 -3.75
CA LYS A 274 -8.97 -13.21 -3.37
C LYS A 274 -8.80 -13.35 -1.86
N ILE A 275 -9.51 -12.55 -1.06
CA ILE A 275 -9.50 -12.68 0.40
C ILE A 275 -10.04 -14.06 0.81
N ALA A 276 -11.17 -14.49 0.22
CA ALA A 276 -11.77 -15.80 0.50
C ALA A 276 -10.82 -16.96 0.14
N ASP A 277 -10.14 -16.87 -1.01
CA ASP A 277 -9.14 -17.86 -1.42
C ASP A 277 -7.98 -17.96 -0.41
N LEU A 278 -7.47 -16.82 0.07
CA LEU A 278 -6.39 -16.78 1.05
C LEU A 278 -6.81 -17.34 2.43
N ILE A 279 -8.07 -17.20 2.81
CA ILE A 279 -8.63 -17.82 4.02
C ILE A 279 -8.69 -19.35 3.83
N ASN A 280 -9.17 -19.84 2.69
CA ASN A 280 -9.24 -21.27 2.37
C ASN A 280 -7.83 -21.91 2.31
N ASP A 281 -6.85 -21.16 1.78
CA ASP A 281 -5.44 -21.57 1.73
C ASP A 281 -4.73 -21.49 3.09
N LYS A 282 -5.42 -21.03 4.15
CA LYS A 282 -4.86 -20.78 5.49
C LYS A 282 -3.66 -19.81 5.50
N LYS A 283 -3.62 -18.87 4.56
CA LYS A 283 -2.63 -17.78 4.52
C LYS A 283 -3.12 -16.53 5.24
N LEU A 284 -4.43 -16.40 5.40
CA LEU A 284 -5.12 -15.36 6.17
C LEU A 284 -5.94 -16.05 7.25
N GLU A 285 -5.55 -15.85 8.51
CA GLU A 285 -6.25 -16.38 9.68
C GLU A 285 -7.01 -15.27 10.41
N GLY A 286 -7.85 -15.60 11.36
CA GLY A 286 -8.59 -14.63 12.17
C GLY A 286 -9.89 -14.10 11.55
N ILE A 287 -10.22 -14.43 10.29
CA ILE A 287 -11.48 -14.02 9.64
C ILE A 287 -12.52 -15.14 9.78
N SER A 288 -13.75 -14.76 10.14
CA SER A 288 -14.89 -15.69 10.25
C SER A 288 -15.64 -15.79 8.94
N TYR A 289 -16.08 -14.65 8.39
CA TYR A 289 -16.75 -14.57 7.08
C TYR A 289 -16.71 -13.13 6.55
N ILE A 290 -17.02 -12.96 5.27
CA ILE A 290 -17.04 -11.69 4.57
C ILE A 290 -18.41 -11.50 3.92
N ASN A 291 -18.99 -10.31 4.10
CA ASN A 291 -20.21 -9.87 3.44
C ASN A 291 -19.94 -8.63 2.62
N ASP A 292 -20.58 -8.54 1.45
CA ASP A 292 -20.69 -7.32 0.69
C ASP A 292 -22.08 -6.72 0.96
N GLU A 293 -22.12 -5.61 1.68
CA GLU A 293 -23.32 -4.88 2.06
C GLU A 293 -23.43 -3.56 1.28
N SER A 294 -22.64 -3.42 0.19
CA SER A 294 -22.64 -2.23 -0.64
C SER A 294 -24.02 -1.99 -1.27
N ASP A 295 -24.49 -0.76 -1.19
CA ASP A 295 -25.78 -0.35 -1.75
C ASP A 295 -25.67 1.01 -2.48
N ARG A 296 -26.80 1.63 -2.82
CA ARG A 296 -26.85 2.95 -3.47
C ARG A 296 -26.28 4.10 -2.62
N ASN A 297 -26.10 3.89 -1.30
CA ASN A 297 -25.56 4.90 -0.39
C ASN A 297 -24.04 4.84 -0.30
N GLY A 298 -23.42 3.75 -0.77
CA GLY A 298 -21.97 3.61 -0.82
C GLY A 298 -21.47 2.18 -0.73
N MET A 299 -20.16 2.06 -0.77
CA MET A 299 -19.46 0.80 -0.61
C MET A 299 -19.40 0.43 0.87
N ARG A 300 -19.71 -0.83 1.19
CA ARG A 300 -19.58 -1.39 2.54
C ARG A 300 -19.25 -2.88 2.46
N VAL A 301 -17.98 -3.22 2.54
CA VAL A 301 -17.54 -4.63 2.66
C VAL A 301 -17.21 -4.91 4.11
N VAL A 302 -17.92 -5.87 4.71
CA VAL A 302 -17.83 -6.22 6.14
C VAL A 302 -17.05 -7.51 6.29
N ILE A 303 -15.90 -7.44 6.96
CA ILE A 303 -15.03 -8.58 7.26
C ILE A 303 -15.16 -8.87 8.75
N ILE A 304 -15.88 -9.94 9.12
CA ILE A 304 -16.14 -10.31 10.51
C ILE A 304 -15.02 -11.19 11.02
N LEU A 305 -14.45 -10.83 12.16
CA LEU A 305 -13.33 -11.51 12.76
C LEU A 305 -13.78 -12.66 13.68
N LYS A 306 -12.88 -13.63 13.92
CA LYS A 306 -13.04 -14.64 14.97
C LYS A 306 -12.87 -13.98 16.33
N LYS A 307 -13.40 -14.62 17.38
CA LYS A 307 -13.45 -14.06 18.74
C LYS A 307 -12.06 -13.77 19.34
N ASP A 308 -11.07 -14.53 18.93
CA ASP A 308 -9.67 -14.52 19.37
C ASP A 308 -8.71 -13.78 18.43
N ALA A 309 -9.23 -13.13 17.39
CA ALA A 309 -8.43 -12.45 16.40
C ALA A 309 -8.25 -10.95 16.74
N THR A 310 -7.05 -10.46 16.57
CA THR A 310 -6.70 -9.04 16.73
C THR A 310 -6.90 -8.29 15.42
N SER A 311 -7.79 -7.30 15.39
CA SER A 311 -8.17 -6.57 14.17
C SER A 311 -6.99 -5.92 13.45
N SER A 312 -6.03 -5.32 14.18
CA SER A 312 -4.86 -4.68 13.59
C SER A 312 -3.95 -5.68 12.84
N VAL A 313 -3.75 -6.88 13.40
CA VAL A 313 -2.95 -7.94 12.77
C VAL A 313 -3.62 -8.45 11.50
N VAL A 314 -4.94 -8.69 11.55
CA VAL A 314 -5.70 -9.12 10.37
C VAL A 314 -5.68 -8.05 9.29
N LEU A 315 -5.89 -6.78 9.66
CA LEU A 315 -5.86 -5.64 8.73
C LEU A 315 -4.50 -5.50 8.04
N ASN A 316 -3.41 -5.60 8.78
CA ASN A 316 -2.06 -5.54 8.21
C ASN A 316 -1.80 -6.71 7.24
N ASN A 317 -2.26 -7.91 7.58
CA ASN A 317 -2.18 -9.05 6.67
C ASN A 317 -3.04 -8.87 5.42
N LEU A 318 -4.23 -8.26 5.52
CA LEU A 318 -5.06 -7.89 4.38
C LEU A 318 -4.34 -6.91 3.45
N PHE A 319 -3.70 -5.86 3.99
CA PHE A 319 -2.88 -4.93 3.20
C PHE A 319 -1.70 -5.61 2.52
N LYS A 320 -1.07 -6.58 3.18
CA LYS A 320 0.10 -7.29 2.64
C LYS A 320 -0.22 -8.26 1.51
N TYR A 321 -1.33 -8.99 1.61
CA TYR A 321 -1.62 -10.11 0.72
C TYR A 321 -2.73 -9.85 -0.29
N THR A 322 -3.44 -8.72 -0.22
CA THR A 322 -4.61 -8.42 -1.04
C THR A 322 -4.52 -7.05 -1.72
N ALA A 323 -5.45 -6.78 -2.63
CA ALA A 323 -5.56 -5.49 -3.30
C ALA A 323 -6.12 -4.36 -2.41
N MET A 324 -6.37 -4.60 -1.11
CA MET A 324 -6.65 -3.54 -0.15
C MET A 324 -5.48 -2.55 -0.02
N GLN A 325 -4.27 -2.96 -0.36
CA GLN A 325 -3.14 -2.07 -0.62
C GLN A 325 -2.57 -2.36 -2.01
N THR A 326 -2.40 -1.33 -2.81
CA THR A 326 -1.80 -1.43 -4.15
C THR A 326 -0.82 -0.29 -4.39
N SER A 327 -0.04 -0.37 -5.47
CA SER A 327 0.88 0.71 -5.87
C SER A 327 0.43 1.29 -7.20
N PHE A 328 0.23 2.60 -7.23
CA PHE A 328 0.03 3.35 -8.48
C PHE A 328 1.40 3.86 -8.95
N ASN A 329 1.89 3.28 -10.05
CA ASN A 329 3.17 3.68 -10.63
C ASN A 329 2.94 4.83 -11.59
N VAL A 330 3.27 6.05 -11.17
CA VAL A 330 3.15 7.26 -11.99
C VAL A 330 4.18 7.25 -13.10
N ASN A 331 3.73 7.55 -14.31
CA ASN A 331 4.57 7.78 -15.49
C ASN A 331 3.89 8.81 -16.39
N ASN A 332 4.27 10.07 -16.21
CA ASN A 332 3.62 11.22 -16.84
C ASN A 332 4.14 11.44 -18.28
N VAL A 333 3.72 10.58 -19.20
CA VAL A 333 4.07 10.67 -20.62
C VAL A 333 2.91 11.24 -21.42
N ALA A 334 3.09 12.35 -22.11
CA ALA A 334 2.10 12.94 -23.01
C ALA A 334 2.75 13.42 -24.31
N LEU A 335 1.93 13.69 -25.33
CA LEU A 335 2.37 14.21 -26.61
C LEU A 335 2.55 15.73 -26.52
N VAL A 336 3.76 16.19 -26.81
CA VAL A 336 4.11 17.60 -26.97
C VAL A 336 4.48 17.82 -28.43
N ARG A 337 3.61 18.50 -29.20
CA ARG A 337 3.75 18.68 -30.65
C ARG A 337 4.00 17.35 -31.37
N GLY A 338 3.18 16.34 -31.08
CA GLY A 338 3.26 15.00 -31.68
C GLY A 338 4.41 14.13 -31.22
N ARG A 339 5.23 14.57 -30.24
CA ARG A 339 6.35 13.78 -29.69
C ARG A 339 6.11 13.39 -28.24
N PRO A 340 6.31 12.14 -27.84
CA PRO A 340 6.16 11.73 -26.45
C PRO A 340 7.25 12.32 -25.57
N ARG A 341 6.84 12.87 -24.41
CA ARG A 341 7.73 13.46 -23.41
C ARG A 341 7.27 13.08 -22.02
N THR A 342 8.21 12.79 -21.13
CA THR A 342 7.93 12.68 -19.68
C THR A 342 7.92 14.09 -19.09
N LEU A 343 6.86 14.45 -18.40
CA LEU A 343 6.60 15.80 -17.92
C LEU A 343 6.43 15.81 -16.40
N ASN A 344 7.04 16.78 -15.74
CA ASN A 344 6.81 17.08 -14.33
C ASN A 344 5.58 17.98 -14.14
N LEU A 345 5.16 18.22 -12.89
CA LEU A 345 3.95 19.02 -12.59
C LEU A 345 4.05 20.44 -13.21
N LYS A 346 5.15 21.14 -13.03
CA LYS A 346 5.33 22.50 -13.57
C LYS A 346 5.18 22.54 -15.10
N LYS A 347 5.77 21.58 -15.82
CA LYS A 347 5.66 21.51 -17.28
C LYS A 347 4.25 21.21 -17.77
N LEU A 348 3.51 20.37 -17.03
CA LEU A 348 2.10 20.09 -17.37
C LEU A 348 1.24 21.35 -17.26
N ILE A 349 1.40 22.12 -16.19
CA ILE A 349 0.72 23.41 -15.99
C ILE A 349 1.15 24.41 -17.07
N ASP A 350 2.44 24.54 -17.34
CA ASP A 350 2.98 25.44 -18.38
C ASP A 350 2.38 25.17 -19.77
N HIS A 351 2.30 23.90 -20.17
CA HIS A 351 1.69 23.55 -21.46
C HIS A 351 0.19 23.86 -21.52
N PHE A 352 -0.53 23.67 -20.43
CA PHE A 352 -1.94 24.04 -20.34
C PHE A 352 -2.12 25.56 -20.45
N VAL A 353 -1.35 26.35 -19.69
CA VAL A 353 -1.42 27.81 -19.72
C VAL A 353 -1.07 28.36 -21.13
N LYS A 354 -0.03 27.81 -21.77
CA LYS A 354 0.33 28.14 -23.14
C LYS A 354 -0.78 27.83 -24.15
N HIS A 355 -1.44 26.70 -23.99
CA HIS A 355 -2.58 26.36 -24.84
C HIS A 355 -3.74 27.33 -24.63
N ARG A 356 -4.11 27.64 -23.38
CA ARG A 356 -5.14 28.63 -23.10
C ARG A 356 -4.80 30.00 -23.64
N HIS A 357 -3.54 30.40 -23.52
CA HIS A 357 -3.07 31.68 -24.08
C HIS A 357 -3.27 31.76 -25.60
N GLU A 358 -2.91 30.71 -26.35
CA GLU A 358 -3.15 30.59 -27.77
C GLU A 358 -4.65 30.65 -28.11
N VAL A 359 -5.49 29.93 -27.36
CA VAL A 359 -6.95 29.93 -27.55
C VAL A 359 -7.54 31.34 -27.34
N VAL A 360 -7.13 32.06 -26.29
CA VAL A 360 -7.60 33.42 -26.01
C VAL A 360 -7.20 34.40 -27.13
N ILE A 361 -5.96 34.32 -27.62
CA ILE A 361 -5.51 35.16 -28.74
C ILE A 361 -6.31 34.90 -30.00
N ARG A 362 -6.50 33.61 -30.37
CA ARG A 362 -7.24 33.25 -31.57
C ARG A 362 -8.71 33.64 -31.46
N ARG A 363 -9.35 33.43 -30.31
CA ARG A 363 -10.72 33.86 -30.03
C ARG A 363 -10.86 35.37 -30.17
N SER A 364 -10.00 36.15 -29.49
CA SER A 364 -10.04 37.60 -29.54
C SER A 364 -9.82 38.13 -30.97
N ARG A 365 -8.96 37.49 -31.75
CA ARG A 365 -8.74 37.85 -33.18
C ARG A 365 -9.98 37.55 -34.03
N TYR A 366 -10.62 36.40 -33.82
CA TYR A 366 -11.86 36.05 -34.52
C TYR A 366 -12.98 37.03 -34.18
N GLU A 367 -13.18 37.29 -32.89
CA GLU A 367 -14.18 38.25 -32.42
C GLU A 367 -13.94 39.67 -32.92
N LEU A 368 -12.66 40.12 -32.94
CA LEU A 368 -12.30 41.39 -33.52
C LEU A 368 -12.65 41.46 -35.01
N ASN A 369 -12.31 40.43 -35.80
CA ASN A 369 -12.64 40.39 -37.23
C ASN A 369 -14.15 40.39 -37.45
N GLN A 370 -14.95 39.70 -36.64
CA GLN A 370 -16.40 39.74 -36.73
C GLN A 370 -16.97 41.09 -36.31
N ALA A 371 -16.43 41.71 -35.27
CA ALA A 371 -16.84 43.05 -34.82
C ALA A 371 -16.52 44.10 -35.85
N GLU A 372 -15.31 44.06 -36.45
CA GLU A 372 -14.92 44.97 -37.54
C GLU A 372 -15.80 44.83 -38.77
N LYS A 373 -16.14 43.62 -39.18
CA LYS A 373 -17.10 43.37 -40.28
C LYS A 373 -18.48 43.93 -39.99
N ARG A 374 -18.96 43.74 -38.74
CA ARG A 374 -20.26 44.25 -38.30
C ARG A 374 -20.26 45.78 -38.21
N ALA A 375 -19.20 46.40 -37.63
CA ALA A 375 -19.03 47.85 -37.57
C ALA A 375 -19.05 48.46 -38.96
N HIS A 376 -18.32 47.83 -39.89
CA HIS A 376 -18.28 48.31 -41.29
C HIS A 376 -19.66 48.37 -41.96
N ILE A 377 -20.50 47.33 -41.72
CA ILE A 377 -21.89 47.28 -42.21
C ILE A 377 -22.72 48.39 -41.51
N LEU A 378 -22.63 48.52 -40.18
CA LEU A 378 -23.36 49.54 -39.44
C LEU A 378 -23.01 50.96 -39.86
N GLU A 379 -21.75 51.23 -40.12
CA GLU A 379 -21.30 52.52 -40.65
C GLU A 379 -22.01 52.89 -41.96
N GLY A 380 -22.08 51.93 -42.87
CA GLY A 380 -22.85 52.14 -44.12
C GLY A 380 -24.33 52.36 -43.89
N LEU A 381 -24.95 51.61 -42.95
CA LEU A 381 -26.36 51.80 -42.62
C LEU A 381 -26.64 53.15 -41.94
N ILE A 382 -25.71 53.67 -41.11
CA ILE A 382 -25.80 55.01 -40.50
C ILE A 382 -25.73 56.06 -41.56
N ILE A 383 -24.75 55.96 -42.48
CA ILE A 383 -24.66 56.90 -43.62
C ILE A 383 -25.95 56.91 -44.43
N ALA A 384 -26.54 55.75 -44.70
CA ALA A 384 -27.83 55.64 -45.41
C ALA A 384 -28.98 56.22 -44.62
N SER A 385 -29.00 56.09 -43.32
CA SER A 385 -30.00 56.61 -42.38
C SER A 385 -29.95 58.12 -42.28
N ASP A 386 -28.77 58.69 -42.28
CA ASP A 386 -28.58 60.17 -42.28
C ASP A 386 -28.93 60.82 -43.63
N ASN A 387 -28.93 60.08 -44.71
CA ASN A 387 -29.27 60.55 -46.06
C ASN A 387 -30.43 59.75 -46.66
N ILE A 388 -31.45 59.47 -45.87
CA ILE A 388 -32.53 58.51 -46.19
C ILE A 388 -33.32 58.85 -47.46
N ASP A 389 -33.64 60.11 -47.67
CA ASP A 389 -34.45 60.60 -48.82
C ASP A 389 -33.65 60.37 -50.11
N GLU A 390 -32.38 60.64 -50.13
CA GLU A 390 -31.49 60.45 -51.30
C GLU A 390 -31.30 58.97 -51.61
N VAL A 391 -31.09 58.18 -50.62
CA VAL A 391 -30.95 56.71 -50.76
C VAL A 391 -32.20 56.07 -51.32
N ILE A 392 -33.40 56.48 -50.87
CA ILE A 392 -34.71 56.03 -51.37
C ILE A 392 -34.89 56.49 -52.83
N ALA A 393 -34.47 57.71 -53.17
CA ALA A 393 -34.58 58.24 -54.55
C ALA A 393 -33.66 57.43 -55.51
N ILE A 394 -32.44 57.11 -55.10
CA ILE A 394 -31.51 56.29 -55.89
C ILE A 394 -32.07 54.86 -56.06
N ILE A 395 -32.55 54.23 -55.05
CA ILE A 395 -33.09 52.87 -55.15
C ILE A 395 -34.32 52.81 -56.01
N LYS A 396 -35.29 53.78 -55.89
CA LYS A 396 -36.49 53.89 -56.73
C LYS A 396 -36.22 54.20 -58.25
N SER A 397 -35.13 54.90 -58.49
CA SER A 397 -34.78 55.30 -59.89
C SER A 397 -33.93 54.25 -60.62
N SER A 398 -33.39 53.24 -59.90
CA SER A 398 -32.56 52.14 -60.42
C SER A 398 -33.46 51.03 -61.00
N LYS A 399 -33.00 50.42 -62.11
CA LYS A 399 -33.73 49.36 -62.83
C LYS A 399 -33.68 48.01 -62.15
N ASN A 400 -32.59 47.78 -61.44
CA ASN A 400 -32.35 46.50 -60.67
C ASN A 400 -31.50 46.73 -59.44
N PRO A 401 -31.40 45.78 -58.50
CA PRO A 401 -30.62 45.91 -57.28
C PRO A 401 -29.11 46.15 -57.51
N ASP A 402 -28.56 45.68 -58.62
CA ASP A 402 -27.13 45.82 -58.94
C ASP A 402 -26.83 47.26 -59.35
N GLU A 403 -27.67 47.89 -60.22
CA GLU A 403 -27.55 49.31 -60.57
C GLU A 403 -27.74 50.21 -59.32
N ALA A 404 -28.65 49.87 -58.43
CA ALA A 404 -28.83 50.59 -57.14
C ALA A 404 -27.54 50.52 -56.28
N ARG A 405 -26.90 49.32 -56.14
CA ARG A 405 -25.63 49.18 -55.44
C ARG A 405 -24.50 50.05 -56.03
N GLU A 406 -24.30 49.98 -57.37
CA GLU A 406 -23.26 50.77 -58.05
C GLU A 406 -23.46 52.25 -57.81
N ARG A 407 -24.63 52.77 -57.93
CA ARG A 407 -24.94 54.20 -57.73
C ARG A 407 -24.81 54.62 -56.28
N LEU A 408 -25.16 53.76 -55.30
CA LEU A 408 -24.93 54.02 -53.86
C LEU A 408 -23.44 54.03 -53.53
N MET A 409 -22.65 53.10 -54.07
CA MET A 409 -21.21 53.05 -53.91
C MET A 409 -20.54 54.32 -54.46
N GLU A 410 -20.93 54.76 -55.67
CA GLU A 410 -20.36 55.96 -56.31
C GLU A 410 -20.76 57.24 -55.58
N ARG A 411 -22.00 57.30 -55.06
CA ARG A 411 -22.50 58.55 -54.46
C ARG A 411 -22.01 58.73 -53.02
N PHE A 412 -21.92 57.74 -52.24
CA PHE A 412 -21.59 57.75 -50.80
C PHE A 412 -20.21 57.20 -50.52
N SER A 413 -19.41 56.81 -51.52
CA SER A 413 -18.11 56.16 -51.36
C SER A 413 -18.20 54.89 -50.49
N LEU A 414 -19.26 54.10 -50.64
CA LEU A 414 -19.53 52.88 -49.87
C LEU A 414 -18.82 51.67 -50.48
N SER A 415 -18.48 50.71 -49.69
CA SER A 415 -18.06 49.37 -50.12
C SER A 415 -19.27 48.59 -50.70
N GLU A 416 -18.97 47.61 -51.52
CA GLU A 416 -20.02 46.70 -52.08
C GLU A 416 -20.85 46.03 -50.97
N ILE A 417 -20.21 45.63 -49.87
CA ILE A 417 -20.85 44.99 -48.69
C ILE A 417 -21.81 46.01 -48.04
N GLN A 418 -21.40 47.24 -47.84
CA GLN A 418 -22.25 48.30 -47.27
C GLN A 418 -23.42 48.63 -48.18
N ALA A 419 -23.20 48.79 -49.49
CA ALA A 419 -24.24 49.08 -50.46
C ALA A 419 -25.25 47.96 -50.59
N ARG A 420 -24.80 46.69 -50.51
CA ARG A 420 -25.68 45.52 -50.48
C ARG A 420 -26.55 45.53 -49.20
N ALA A 421 -25.99 45.80 -48.04
CA ALA A 421 -26.72 45.88 -46.77
C ALA A 421 -27.78 46.97 -46.82
N ILE A 422 -27.53 48.10 -47.47
CA ILE A 422 -28.49 49.19 -47.65
C ILE A 422 -29.64 48.78 -48.56
N VAL A 423 -29.35 48.13 -49.67
CA VAL A 423 -30.40 47.64 -50.60
C VAL A 423 -31.29 46.57 -50.00
N GLU A 424 -30.73 45.72 -49.11
CA GLU A 424 -31.45 44.67 -48.40
C GLU A 424 -32.15 45.20 -47.12
N MET A 425 -32.01 46.48 -46.74
CA MET A 425 -32.55 47.07 -45.57
C MET A 425 -34.07 47.09 -45.61
N ARG A 426 -34.68 46.64 -44.48
CA ARG A 426 -36.14 46.61 -44.32
C ARG A 426 -36.67 48.01 -44.00
N LEU A 427 -37.84 48.39 -44.57
CA LEU A 427 -38.49 49.67 -44.29
C LEU A 427 -38.72 50.02 -42.81
N ARG A 428 -38.93 49.04 -41.95
CA ARG A 428 -39.06 49.23 -40.52
C ARG A 428 -37.82 49.80 -39.87
N GLN A 429 -36.64 49.56 -40.39
CA GLN A 429 -35.35 50.04 -39.89
C GLN A 429 -35.12 51.54 -40.17
N LEU A 430 -36.03 52.17 -40.90
CA LEU A 430 -36.01 53.61 -41.19
C LEU A 430 -36.69 54.43 -40.10
N THR A 431 -37.29 53.80 -39.08
CA THR A 431 -37.96 54.55 -37.98
C THR A 431 -36.93 55.13 -37.04
N GLY A 432 -37.21 56.33 -36.47
CA GLY A 432 -36.28 57.04 -35.57
C GLY A 432 -35.77 56.21 -34.41
N LEU A 433 -36.64 55.33 -33.85
CA LEU A 433 -36.24 54.43 -32.78
C LEU A 433 -35.25 53.34 -33.21
N GLU A 434 -35.35 52.83 -34.43
CA GLU A 434 -34.42 51.84 -34.96
C GLU A 434 -33.12 52.51 -35.42
N GLN A 435 -33.11 53.77 -35.84
CA GLN A 435 -31.90 54.52 -36.14
C GLN A 435 -31.07 54.78 -34.86
N GLU A 436 -31.75 55.08 -33.73
CA GLU A 436 -31.07 55.21 -32.44
C GLU A 436 -30.42 53.89 -32.00
N LYS A 437 -31.13 52.79 -32.14
CA LYS A 437 -30.56 51.46 -31.87
C LYS A 437 -29.35 51.11 -32.74
N LEU A 438 -29.36 51.45 -34.02
CA LEU A 438 -28.20 51.22 -34.89
C LEU A 438 -26.97 52.02 -34.42
N ARG A 439 -27.16 53.27 -33.98
CA ARG A 439 -26.09 54.08 -33.45
C ARG A 439 -25.56 53.61 -32.11
N ASP A 440 -26.40 53.08 -31.25
CA ASP A 440 -26.03 52.54 -29.98
C ASP A 440 -25.26 51.20 -30.20
N GLU A 441 -25.77 50.30 -31.08
CA GLU A 441 -25.07 49.05 -31.48
C GLU A 441 -23.67 49.39 -32.05
N TYR A 442 -23.55 50.46 -32.90
CA TYR A 442 -22.26 50.88 -33.44
C TYR A 442 -21.30 51.29 -32.32
N LYS A 443 -21.77 52.10 -31.34
CA LYS A 443 -20.94 52.52 -30.19
C LYS A 443 -20.47 51.31 -29.35
N GLU A 444 -21.37 50.36 -29.06
CA GLU A 444 -21.03 49.16 -28.30
C GLU A 444 -19.97 48.32 -29.03
N ILE A 445 -20.13 48.14 -30.35
CA ILE A 445 -19.18 47.40 -31.20
C ILE A 445 -17.84 48.11 -31.28
N MET A 446 -17.80 49.46 -31.42
CA MET A 446 -16.57 50.22 -31.42
C MET A 446 -15.82 50.10 -30.08
N ALA A 447 -16.51 50.15 -28.96
CA ALA A 447 -15.94 49.90 -27.65
C ALA A 447 -15.37 48.47 -27.51
N LEU A 448 -16.10 47.49 -28.06
CA LEU A 448 -15.65 46.10 -28.11
C LEU A 448 -14.38 45.95 -28.97
N ILE A 449 -14.32 46.59 -30.14
CA ILE A 449 -13.14 46.61 -31.03
C ILE A 449 -11.93 47.17 -30.30
N GLU A 450 -12.08 48.32 -29.62
CA GLU A 450 -11.02 48.93 -28.83
C GLU A 450 -10.53 48.01 -27.70
N TYR A 451 -11.46 47.40 -26.97
CA TYR A 451 -11.15 46.40 -25.92
C TYR A 451 -10.39 45.19 -26.53
N LEU A 452 -10.88 44.57 -27.60
CA LEU A 452 -10.25 43.40 -28.21
C LEU A 452 -8.87 43.73 -28.79
N ARG A 453 -8.64 44.94 -29.31
CA ARG A 453 -7.31 45.40 -29.73
C ARG A 453 -6.39 45.51 -28.51
N SER A 454 -6.84 46.11 -27.41
CA SER A 454 -6.05 46.19 -26.17
C SER A 454 -5.70 44.79 -25.59
N VAL A 455 -6.62 43.83 -25.70
CA VAL A 455 -6.36 42.42 -25.29
C VAL A 455 -5.27 41.81 -26.20
N LEU A 456 -5.31 42.03 -27.51
CA LEU A 456 -4.31 41.45 -28.42
C LEU A 456 -2.92 42.08 -28.27
N GLU A 457 -2.83 43.31 -27.78
CA GLU A 457 -1.56 44.03 -27.54
C GLU A 457 -0.93 43.76 -26.17
N SER A 458 -1.75 43.33 -25.15
CA SER A 458 -1.29 43.19 -23.78
C SER A 458 -1.32 41.71 -23.30
N VAL A 459 -0.14 41.13 -23.09
CA VAL A 459 0.00 39.79 -22.49
C VAL A 459 -0.59 39.75 -21.07
N GLU A 460 -0.50 40.85 -20.32
CA GLU A 460 -1.06 40.92 -18.96
C GLU A 460 -2.59 40.77 -18.97
N LEU A 461 -3.27 41.44 -19.92
CA LEU A 461 -4.71 41.30 -20.08
C LEU A 461 -5.10 39.90 -20.53
N GLN A 462 -4.33 39.28 -21.43
CA GLN A 462 -4.55 37.92 -21.88
C GLN A 462 -4.44 36.93 -20.69
N MET A 463 -3.41 37.06 -19.84
CA MET A 463 -3.24 36.23 -18.64
C MET A 463 -4.33 36.50 -17.60
N LYS A 464 -4.78 37.76 -17.46
CA LYS A 464 -5.90 38.07 -16.59
C LYS A 464 -7.19 37.38 -17.04
N ILE A 465 -7.51 37.39 -18.33
CA ILE A 465 -8.68 36.71 -18.89
C ILE A 465 -8.60 35.22 -18.60
N ILE A 466 -7.46 34.57 -18.81
CA ILE A 466 -7.27 33.16 -18.49
C ILE A 466 -7.52 32.91 -17.01
N LYS A 467 -6.99 33.78 -16.14
CA LYS A 467 -7.17 33.67 -14.69
C LYS A 467 -8.62 33.80 -14.28
N ASP A 468 -9.33 34.76 -14.82
CA ASP A 468 -10.75 34.98 -14.53
C ASP A 468 -11.60 33.78 -15.00
N GLU A 469 -11.35 33.22 -16.17
CA GLU A 469 -12.02 32.04 -16.70
C GLU A 469 -11.80 30.78 -15.87
N ILE A 470 -10.55 30.52 -15.40
CA ILE A 470 -10.29 29.34 -14.58
C ILE A 470 -10.84 29.51 -13.15
N ILE A 471 -10.95 30.75 -12.64
CA ILE A 471 -11.64 31.04 -11.36
C ILE A 471 -13.13 30.71 -11.48
N GLU A 472 -13.78 31.12 -12.57
CA GLU A 472 -15.18 30.75 -12.85
C GLU A 472 -15.38 29.24 -12.87
N ILE A 473 -14.45 28.49 -13.52
CA ILE A 473 -14.46 27.02 -13.53
C ILE A 473 -14.33 26.44 -12.12
N LYS A 474 -13.43 27.02 -11.29
CA LYS A 474 -13.26 26.61 -9.90
C LYS A 474 -14.53 26.81 -9.08
N GLU A 475 -15.19 27.96 -9.22
CA GLU A 475 -16.43 28.27 -8.49
C GLU A 475 -17.59 27.36 -8.90
N GLN A 476 -17.65 27.00 -10.19
CA GLN A 476 -18.74 26.19 -10.72
C GLN A 476 -18.57 24.68 -10.52
N TYR A 477 -17.37 24.14 -10.56
CA TYR A 477 -17.08 22.70 -10.58
C TYR A 477 -16.13 22.25 -9.47
N GLY A 478 -15.61 23.16 -8.66
CA GLY A 478 -14.69 22.84 -7.57
C GLY A 478 -15.37 22.02 -6.49
N ASP A 479 -14.68 21.00 -5.97
CA ASP A 479 -15.14 20.14 -4.89
C ASP A 479 -14.01 19.83 -3.90
N ALA A 480 -14.36 19.18 -2.79
CA ALA A 480 -13.40 18.76 -1.79
C ALA A 480 -12.59 17.55 -2.26
N ARG A 481 -11.37 17.44 -1.76
CA ARG A 481 -10.51 16.25 -1.93
C ARG A 481 -11.21 15.01 -1.38
N ARG A 482 -11.11 13.89 -2.11
CA ARG A 482 -11.64 12.58 -1.71
C ARG A 482 -10.58 11.70 -1.07
N THR A 483 -9.36 11.69 -1.65
CA THR A 483 -8.25 10.85 -1.20
C THR A 483 -7.51 11.51 -0.05
N GLU A 484 -7.39 10.82 1.07
CA GLU A 484 -6.60 11.25 2.22
C GLU A 484 -5.12 10.96 1.98
N ILE A 485 -4.24 11.83 2.47
CA ILE A 485 -2.78 11.64 2.42
C ILE A 485 -2.28 11.52 3.85
N VAL A 486 -1.68 10.36 4.15
CA VAL A 486 -1.11 10.07 5.47
C VAL A 486 0.40 9.98 5.34
N PRO A 487 1.18 10.70 6.17
CA PRO A 487 2.64 10.58 6.20
C PRO A 487 3.04 9.12 6.44
N ASP A 488 4.16 8.70 5.87
CA ASP A 488 4.71 7.39 6.15
C ASP A 488 5.14 7.35 7.62
N ALA A 489 4.53 6.49 8.41
CA ALA A 489 4.84 6.32 9.82
C ALA A 489 6.19 5.59 10.08
N GLY A 490 7.06 5.49 9.07
CA GLY A 490 8.35 4.81 9.12
C GLY A 490 8.32 3.42 8.47
N GLU A 491 9.48 2.78 8.41
CA GLU A 491 9.65 1.45 7.82
C GLU A 491 8.64 0.45 8.39
N PHE A 492 8.05 -0.33 7.53
CA PHE A 492 7.20 -1.47 7.81
C PHE A 492 7.76 -2.26 9.00
N ASN A 493 7.11 -2.17 10.16
CA ASN A 493 7.51 -2.98 11.31
C ASN A 493 6.92 -4.39 11.14
N PRO A 494 7.75 -5.43 10.86
CA PRO A 494 7.24 -6.79 10.68
C PRO A 494 6.48 -7.33 11.89
N GLU A 495 6.68 -6.74 13.07
CA GLU A 495 6.01 -7.13 14.32
C GLU A 495 4.50 -6.85 14.30
N GLU A 496 4.05 -5.84 13.52
CA GLU A 496 2.63 -5.49 13.40
C GLU A 496 1.77 -6.57 12.72
N PHE A 497 2.41 -7.59 12.09
CA PHE A 497 1.72 -8.70 11.42
C PHE A 497 1.50 -9.92 12.31
N TYR A 498 2.02 -9.91 13.52
CA TYR A 498 1.94 -11.04 14.43
C TYR A 498 1.38 -10.56 15.78
N ALA A 499 0.38 -11.28 16.30
CA ALA A 499 -0.02 -11.12 17.68
C ALA A 499 1.13 -11.56 18.60
N ASP A 500 1.29 -10.90 19.76
CA ASP A 500 2.39 -11.21 20.68
C ASP A 500 2.04 -12.40 21.62
N ASP A 501 1.62 -13.52 20.98
CA ASP A 501 1.23 -14.73 21.67
C ASP A 501 2.42 -15.47 22.30
N GLU A 502 2.18 -16.18 23.40
CA GLU A 502 3.18 -17.03 24.02
C GLU A 502 3.38 -18.33 23.25
N MET A 503 4.63 -18.60 22.88
CA MET A 503 5.05 -19.76 22.11
C MET A 503 6.06 -20.61 22.89
N VAL A 504 5.96 -21.91 22.72
CA VAL A 504 6.97 -22.88 23.15
C VAL A 504 7.92 -23.13 21.97
N ILE A 505 9.17 -22.78 22.16
CA ILE A 505 10.24 -23.03 21.20
C ILE A 505 10.95 -24.31 21.62
N THR A 506 10.94 -25.30 20.73
CA THR A 506 11.63 -26.57 20.94
C THR A 506 12.78 -26.70 19.99
N ILE A 507 13.94 -27.13 20.51
CA ILE A 507 15.16 -27.32 19.76
C ILE A 507 15.67 -28.75 20.04
N SER A 508 15.96 -29.47 18.95
CA SER A 508 16.49 -30.81 19.04
C SER A 508 18.04 -30.80 19.06
N ASN A 509 18.64 -31.89 19.53
CA ASN A 509 20.11 -32.08 19.57
C ASN A 509 20.76 -31.95 18.18
N MET A 510 20.06 -32.39 17.11
CA MET A 510 20.53 -32.19 15.75
C MET A 510 20.27 -30.77 15.18
N GLY A 511 19.81 -29.85 16.00
CA GLY A 511 19.61 -28.45 15.62
C GLY A 511 18.33 -28.15 14.82
N TYR A 512 17.27 -28.96 14.96
CA TYR A 512 15.94 -28.63 14.43
C TYR A 512 15.19 -27.76 15.42
N ILE A 513 14.62 -26.67 14.92
CA ILE A 513 13.87 -25.70 15.71
C ILE A 513 12.44 -25.53 15.18
N LYS A 514 11.49 -25.38 16.07
CA LYS A 514 10.09 -24.99 15.80
C LYS A 514 9.53 -24.16 16.92
N ARG A 515 8.46 -23.42 16.64
CA ARG A 515 7.58 -22.83 17.66
C ARG A 515 6.23 -23.53 17.64
N THR A 516 5.62 -23.65 18.80
CA THR A 516 4.28 -24.23 18.99
C THR A 516 3.52 -23.37 19.99
N PRO A 517 2.24 -23.03 19.78
CA PRO A 517 1.46 -22.29 20.77
C PRO A 517 1.48 -22.95 22.15
N LEU A 518 1.63 -22.16 23.20
CA LEU A 518 1.70 -22.69 24.57
C LEU A 518 0.44 -23.47 24.94
N THR A 519 -0.71 -23.13 24.36
CA THR A 519 -2.01 -23.78 24.54
C THR A 519 -2.04 -25.27 24.15
N GLU A 520 -1.14 -25.71 23.26
CA GLU A 520 -1.04 -27.12 22.87
C GLU A 520 -0.41 -28.01 23.96
N PHE A 521 0.18 -27.46 25.03
CA PHE A 521 0.84 -28.18 26.10
C PHE A 521 -0.06 -28.26 27.33
N ARG A 522 -0.65 -29.47 27.60
CA ARG A 522 -1.51 -29.71 28.76
C ARG A 522 -0.71 -29.96 30.03
N ARG A 523 -1.16 -29.42 31.16
CA ARG A 523 -0.61 -29.69 32.49
C ARG A 523 -0.89 -31.13 32.92
N GLN A 524 0.10 -31.82 33.52
CA GLN A 524 -0.03 -33.18 34.07
C GLN A 524 0.45 -33.22 35.53
N ASN A 525 -0.21 -34.05 36.35
CA ASN A 525 0.18 -34.26 37.74
C ASN A 525 1.44 -35.13 37.87
N ARG A 526 2.09 -35.07 39.05
CA ARG A 526 3.29 -35.83 39.41
C ARG A 526 3.07 -37.34 39.17
N GLY A 527 4.05 -38.04 38.57
CA GLY A 527 4.02 -39.46 38.27
C GLY A 527 3.36 -39.84 36.95
N GLY A 528 2.96 -38.86 36.13
CA GLY A 528 2.49 -39.10 34.78
C GLY A 528 3.59 -39.65 33.86
N THR A 529 3.20 -40.32 32.78
CA THR A 529 4.11 -40.90 31.78
C THR A 529 4.63 -39.88 30.77
N GLY A 530 4.20 -38.61 30.87
CA GLY A 530 4.53 -37.54 29.91
C GLY A 530 3.78 -37.70 28.60
N SER A 531 3.88 -36.66 27.76
CA SER A 531 3.36 -36.72 26.40
C SER A 531 4.51 -36.47 25.41
N LYS A 532 4.42 -37.05 24.22
CA LYS A 532 5.46 -36.93 23.19
C LYS A 532 5.54 -35.48 22.69
N GLY A 533 6.67 -34.80 22.91
CA GLY A 533 6.89 -33.38 22.54
C GLY A 533 7.36 -33.18 21.12
N GLY A 534 7.62 -34.24 20.38
CA GLY A 534 8.02 -34.20 18.96
C GLY A 534 8.26 -35.58 18.41
N THR A 535 8.18 -35.78 17.10
CA THR A 535 8.77 -36.93 16.41
C THR A 535 10.16 -36.52 15.93
N THR A 536 11.17 -37.21 16.48
CA THR A 536 12.57 -37.02 16.08
C THR A 536 12.98 -38.10 15.09
N ARG A 537 14.15 -37.96 14.43
CA ARG A 537 14.79 -39.06 13.68
C ARG A 537 15.31 -40.11 14.70
N GLU A 538 15.67 -41.30 14.23
CA GLU A 538 16.05 -42.42 15.11
C GLU A 538 17.18 -42.11 16.10
N GLU A 539 17.95 -41.06 15.96
CA GLU A 539 19.05 -40.68 16.86
C GLU A 539 18.91 -39.25 17.41
N ASP A 540 17.79 -38.55 17.21
CA ASP A 540 17.59 -37.16 17.59
C ASP A 540 16.60 -37.06 18.78
N PHE A 541 16.83 -36.09 19.69
CA PHE A 541 15.96 -35.82 20.83
C PHE A 541 15.84 -34.31 21.08
N ILE A 542 14.77 -33.88 21.77
CA ILE A 542 14.58 -32.49 22.16
C ILE A 542 15.53 -32.15 23.28
N GLU A 543 16.49 -31.29 23.04
CA GLU A 543 17.51 -30.87 24.01
C GLU A 543 17.08 -29.62 24.77
N HIS A 544 16.43 -28.65 24.11
CA HIS A 544 16.03 -27.39 24.72
C HIS A 544 14.57 -27.06 24.49
N LEU A 545 13.96 -26.44 25.51
CA LEU A 545 12.60 -25.91 25.49
C LEU A 545 12.60 -24.53 26.12
N TYR A 546 12.07 -23.54 25.42
CA TYR A 546 11.97 -22.13 25.83
C TYR A 546 10.58 -21.60 25.62
N ILE A 547 10.13 -20.71 26.50
CA ILE A 547 8.89 -19.93 26.32
C ILE A 547 9.30 -18.51 26.00
N ALA A 548 8.70 -17.97 24.92
CA ALA A 548 8.91 -16.63 24.46
C ALA A 548 7.68 -16.11 23.72
N THR A 549 7.46 -14.80 23.72
CA THR A 549 6.39 -14.19 22.92
C THR A 549 6.83 -14.00 21.45
N MET A 550 5.88 -13.81 20.55
CA MET A 550 6.14 -13.67 19.10
C MET A 550 7.09 -12.51 18.76
N HIS A 551 6.98 -11.39 19.48
CA HIS A 551 7.82 -10.20 19.24
C HIS A 551 9.20 -10.26 19.88
N THR A 552 9.46 -11.25 20.74
CA THR A 552 10.73 -11.46 21.40
C THR A 552 11.85 -11.69 20.38
N THR A 553 13.03 -11.14 20.66
CA THR A 553 14.25 -11.46 19.91
C THR A 553 15.00 -12.54 20.66
N MET A 554 15.27 -13.65 20.00
CA MET A 554 16.15 -14.69 20.53
C MET A 554 17.59 -14.43 20.12
N LEU A 555 18.51 -14.46 21.07
CA LEU A 555 19.94 -14.51 20.87
C LEU A 555 20.41 -15.95 20.93
N PHE A 556 21.19 -16.38 19.94
CA PHE A 556 21.73 -17.72 19.81
C PHE A 556 23.23 -17.65 20.00
N PHE A 557 23.73 -18.32 21.03
CA PHE A 557 25.15 -18.36 21.34
C PHE A 557 25.73 -19.72 20.94
N THR A 558 26.78 -19.71 20.14
CA THR A 558 27.36 -20.95 19.60
C THR A 558 28.54 -21.43 20.46
N HIS A 559 28.90 -22.71 20.33
CA HIS A 559 30.01 -23.29 21.05
C HIS A 559 31.35 -22.61 20.76
N LYS A 560 31.51 -22.04 19.54
CA LYS A 560 32.67 -21.23 19.15
C LYS A 560 32.64 -19.82 19.71
N GLY A 561 31.59 -19.43 20.44
CA GLY A 561 31.46 -18.14 21.09
C GLY A 561 30.93 -17.01 20.19
N LYS A 562 30.19 -17.32 19.12
CA LYS A 562 29.47 -16.33 18.30
C LYS A 562 28.03 -16.12 18.83
N CYS A 563 27.44 -14.97 18.52
CA CYS A 563 26.04 -14.63 18.80
C CYS A 563 25.31 -14.28 17.51
N TYR A 564 24.14 -14.87 17.30
CA TYR A 564 23.19 -14.59 16.20
C TYR A 564 21.84 -14.16 16.77
N TRP A 565 21.01 -13.52 15.95
CA TRP A 565 19.68 -13.00 16.30
C TRP A 565 18.60 -13.63 15.43
N LEU A 566 17.45 -13.95 16.02
CA LEU A 566 16.26 -14.35 15.30
C LEU A 566 15.02 -13.88 16.06
N LYS A 567 14.06 -13.27 15.38
CA LYS A 567 12.75 -12.97 15.93
C LYS A 567 11.92 -14.25 16.02
N VAL A 568 11.14 -14.41 17.10
CA VAL A 568 10.32 -15.61 17.32
C VAL A 568 9.33 -15.83 16.18
N TYR A 569 8.73 -14.77 15.61
CA TYR A 569 7.82 -14.91 14.47
C TYR A 569 8.49 -15.46 13.19
N ASN A 570 9.82 -15.41 13.08
CA ASN A 570 10.58 -16.00 11.97
C ASN A 570 10.90 -17.49 12.19
N ILE A 571 10.66 -18.04 13.39
CA ILE A 571 10.79 -19.47 13.68
C ILE A 571 9.59 -20.19 13.07
N PRO A 572 9.77 -21.28 12.30
CA PRO A 572 8.68 -22.01 11.70
C PRO A 572 7.70 -22.55 12.74
N GLU A 573 6.43 -22.31 12.50
CA GLU A 573 5.37 -22.90 13.31
C GLU A 573 5.20 -24.38 12.99
N GLY A 574 4.96 -25.17 13.98
CA GLY A 574 4.77 -26.60 13.86
C GLY A 574 3.90 -27.15 14.97
N SER A 575 3.10 -28.16 14.63
CA SER A 575 2.34 -28.90 15.63
C SER A 575 3.29 -29.57 16.63
N ARG A 576 2.76 -29.94 17.80
CA ARG A 576 3.53 -30.62 18.85
C ARG A 576 4.33 -31.83 18.36
N THR A 577 3.85 -32.57 17.36
CA THR A 577 4.50 -33.77 16.80
C THR A 577 5.38 -33.52 15.58
N SER A 578 5.42 -32.30 15.03
CA SER A 578 6.25 -31.99 13.84
C SER A 578 7.75 -31.96 14.18
N LYS A 579 8.61 -32.18 13.16
CA LYS A 579 10.07 -32.21 13.31
C LYS A 579 10.74 -30.82 13.38
N GLY A 580 10.05 -29.76 12.96
CA GLY A 580 10.64 -28.43 12.80
C GLY A 580 11.54 -28.27 11.56
N ARG A 581 12.33 -27.19 11.53
CA ARG A 581 13.31 -26.93 10.46
C ARG A 581 14.71 -26.84 11.04
N ALA A 582 15.72 -27.22 10.25
CA ALA A 582 17.12 -27.09 10.64
C ALA A 582 17.47 -25.60 10.86
N MET A 583 18.12 -25.31 11.98
CA MET A 583 18.48 -23.94 12.41
C MET A 583 19.44 -23.27 11.42
N GLN A 584 20.29 -24.05 10.75
CA GLN A 584 21.21 -23.58 9.69
C GLN A 584 20.47 -22.93 8.52
N ASN A 585 19.19 -23.23 8.32
CA ASN A 585 18.36 -22.59 7.29
C ASN A 585 17.73 -21.26 7.76
N LEU A 586 17.83 -20.94 9.03
CA LEU A 586 17.23 -19.74 9.64
C LEU A 586 18.29 -18.71 10.03
N ILE A 587 19.45 -19.16 10.48
CA ILE A 587 20.58 -18.31 10.86
C ILE A 587 21.87 -18.84 10.19
N ASN A 588 22.74 -17.91 9.79
CA ASN A 588 23.95 -18.24 9.00
C ASN A 588 25.08 -18.76 9.89
N ILE A 589 24.88 -19.96 10.48
CA ILE A 589 25.87 -20.66 11.31
C ILE A 589 26.87 -21.41 10.44
N GLU A 590 28.14 -21.47 10.85
CA GLU A 590 29.15 -22.29 10.20
C GLU A 590 28.81 -23.80 10.30
N PRO A 591 29.15 -24.63 9.31
CA PRO A 591 28.74 -26.05 9.30
C PRO A 591 29.26 -26.87 10.49
N ASP A 592 30.37 -26.45 11.09
CA ASP A 592 31.04 -27.10 12.21
C ASP A 592 30.82 -26.40 13.54
N ASP A 593 29.80 -25.49 13.59
CA ASP A 593 29.37 -24.77 14.79
C ASP A 593 27.97 -25.21 15.22
N SER A 594 27.68 -25.19 16.52
CA SER A 594 26.38 -25.55 17.12
C SER A 594 25.98 -24.52 18.16
N VAL A 595 24.67 -24.32 18.31
CA VAL A 595 24.14 -23.41 19.31
C VAL A 595 24.07 -24.10 20.67
N MET A 596 24.61 -23.44 21.68
CA MET A 596 24.69 -23.97 23.04
C MET A 596 23.80 -23.27 24.05
N ALA A 597 23.49 -21.98 23.80
CA ALA A 597 22.68 -21.19 24.72
C ALA A 597 21.79 -20.20 23.98
N TYR A 598 20.67 -19.90 24.63
CA TYR A 598 19.60 -19.07 24.08
C TYR A 598 19.16 -18.03 25.10
N ILE A 599 18.95 -16.80 24.69
CA ILE A 599 18.46 -15.72 25.55
C ILE A 599 17.31 -15.01 24.85
N ASN A 600 16.20 -14.86 25.56
CA ASN A 600 15.06 -14.06 25.15
C ASN A 600 15.29 -12.61 25.53
N VAL A 601 15.22 -11.70 24.54
CA VAL A 601 15.34 -10.25 24.76
C VAL A 601 14.06 -9.57 24.33
N LYS A 602 13.38 -8.91 25.25
CA LYS A 602 12.07 -8.30 25.01
C LYS A 602 12.14 -7.19 23.95
N ASN A 603 13.07 -6.25 24.11
CA ASN A 603 13.20 -5.11 23.18
C ASN A 603 14.67 -4.65 23.09
N LEU A 604 15.26 -4.72 21.90
CA LEU A 604 16.62 -4.24 21.62
C LEU A 604 16.68 -2.73 21.30
N ASN A 605 15.53 -2.06 21.14
CA ASN A 605 15.46 -0.63 20.84
C ASN A 605 15.24 0.23 22.10
N ASP A 606 15.00 -0.39 23.25
CA ASP A 606 14.84 0.28 24.51
C ASP A 606 16.22 0.55 25.14
N HIS A 607 16.67 1.81 25.10
CA HIS A 607 17.98 2.23 25.58
C HIS A 607 18.17 2.00 27.08
N ASP A 608 17.15 2.20 27.89
CA ASP A 608 17.23 1.97 29.31
C ASP A 608 17.36 0.48 29.62
N TYR A 609 16.57 -0.33 28.93
CA TYR A 609 16.61 -1.79 29.05
C TYR A 609 17.98 -2.36 28.66
N ILE A 610 18.55 -2.00 27.51
CA ILE A 610 19.83 -2.55 27.04
C ILE A 610 21.06 -2.07 27.84
N ASN A 611 21.01 -0.87 28.44
CA ASN A 611 22.11 -0.34 29.24
C ASN A 611 22.14 -0.89 30.67
N ASN A 612 20.97 -1.28 31.20
CA ASN A 612 20.85 -1.80 32.55
C ASN A 612 20.94 -3.33 32.66
N ASN A 613 21.05 -4.03 31.52
CA ASN A 613 21.14 -5.48 31.47
C ASN A 613 22.49 -5.94 30.92
N PHE A 614 22.90 -7.14 31.36
CA PHE A 614 24.17 -7.74 30.99
C PHE A 614 23.92 -9.20 30.54
N ILE A 615 24.83 -9.72 29.73
CA ILE A 615 24.89 -11.13 29.35
C ILE A 615 26.09 -11.74 30.03
N VAL A 616 25.84 -12.76 30.86
CA VAL A 616 26.86 -13.55 31.53
C VAL A 616 27.02 -14.85 30.76
N LEU A 617 28.22 -15.15 30.31
CA LEU A 617 28.61 -16.33 29.54
C LEU A 617 29.47 -17.25 30.37
N CYS A 618 29.22 -18.56 30.28
CA CYS A 618 29.99 -19.56 30.99
C CYS A 618 30.52 -20.62 30.01
N THR A 619 31.79 -21.02 30.12
CA THR A 619 32.39 -22.08 29.36
C THR A 619 32.44 -23.39 30.16
N ARG A 620 32.56 -24.51 29.43
CA ARG A 620 32.63 -25.86 29.99
C ARG A 620 33.80 -26.04 30.93
N LYS A 621 34.95 -25.37 30.71
CA LYS A 621 36.12 -25.38 31.61
C LYS A 621 36.03 -24.37 32.75
N GLY A 622 34.86 -23.77 32.99
CA GLY A 622 34.61 -22.93 34.19
C GLY A 622 35.09 -21.49 34.04
N ILE A 623 35.26 -20.97 32.85
CA ILE A 623 35.49 -19.56 32.58
C ILE A 623 34.14 -18.83 32.53
N ILE A 624 34.10 -17.64 33.13
CA ILE A 624 32.91 -16.76 33.14
C ILE A 624 33.25 -15.39 32.58
N LYS A 625 32.31 -14.80 31.87
CA LYS A 625 32.42 -13.47 31.28
C LYS A 625 31.09 -12.72 31.38
N LYS A 626 31.17 -11.41 31.62
CA LYS A 626 30.04 -10.49 31.67
C LYS A 626 30.20 -9.42 30.56
N THR A 627 29.14 -9.16 29.78
CA THR A 627 29.14 -8.17 28.70
C THR A 627 27.82 -7.39 28.77
N SER A 628 27.81 -6.06 28.55
CA SER A 628 26.61 -5.25 28.47
C SER A 628 25.70 -5.73 27.33
N LEU A 629 24.38 -5.74 27.53
CA LEU A 629 23.40 -6.09 26.50
C LEU A 629 23.45 -5.11 25.32
N GLU A 630 23.79 -3.84 25.54
CA GLU A 630 24.04 -2.83 24.51
C GLU A 630 25.03 -3.33 23.44
N ALA A 631 26.04 -4.07 23.81
CA ALA A 631 26.99 -4.65 22.88
C ALA A 631 26.34 -5.60 21.85
N TYR A 632 25.13 -6.09 22.10
CA TYR A 632 24.35 -6.96 21.23
C TYR A 632 23.11 -6.28 20.61
N SER A 633 22.94 -4.97 20.77
CA SER A 633 21.75 -4.24 20.29
C SER A 633 21.67 -4.10 18.78
N ARG A 634 22.78 -4.35 18.06
CA ARG A 634 22.87 -4.19 16.60
C ARG A 634 23.00 -5.55 15.91
N PRO A 635 21.88 -6.15 15.45
CA PRO A 635 21.88 -7.44 14.74
C PRO A 635 22.76 -7.41 13.48
N ARG A 636 23.48 -8.54 13.22
CA ARG A 636 24.23 -8.76 12.00
C ARG A 636 23.95 -10.16 11.47
N VAL A 637 23.74 -10.29 10.17
CA VAL A 637 23.41 -11.57 9.51
C VAL A 637 24.48 -12.64 9.73
N ASN A 638 25.77 -12.24 9.73
CA ASN A 638 26.90 -13.15 9.94
C ASN A 638 27.27 -13.36 11.43
N GLY A 639 26.42 -12.91 12.35
CA GLY A 639 26.69 -12.96 13.77
C GLY A 639 27.83 -12.03 14.24
N VAL A 640 28.08 -12.04 15.53
CA VAL A 640 29.19 -11.30 16.18
C VAL A 640 29.89 -12.19 17.19
N ASN A 641 31.17 -11.94 17.46
CA ASN A 641 31.86 -12.61 18.55
C ASN A 641 31.26 -12.19 19.90
N ALA A 642 30.86 -13.16 20.70
CA ALA A 642 30.37 -12.99 22.05
C ALA A 642 31.42 -13.23 23.11
N ILE A 643 32.30 -14.20 22.88
CA ILE A 643 33.44 -14.54 23.73
C ILE A 643 34.55 -15.15 22.88
N THR A 644 35.82 -14.90 23.20
CA THR A 644 36.94 -15.66 22.62
C THR A 644 37.13 -16.92 23.44
N VAL A 645 36.67 -18.04 22.91
CA VAL A 645 36.79 -19.37 23.55
C VAL A 645 38.26 -19.83 23.44
N ARG A 646 38.81 -20.39 24.52
CA ARG A 646 40.17 -20.92 24.58
C ARG A 646 40.24 -22.26 23.88
N GLU A 647 41.39 -22.63 23.40
CA GLU A 647 41.63 -23.95 22.77
C GLU A 647 41.21 -25.11 23.67
N GLY A 648 40.42 -26.04 23.13
CA GLY A 648 39.90 -27.20 23.87
C GLY A 648 38.84 -26.85 24.92
N ASP A 649 38.26 -25.65 24.89
CA ASP A 649 37.09 -25.24 25.69
C ASP A 649 35.93 -24.97 24.75
N GLU A 650 34.72 -24.87 25.28
CA GLU A 650 33.51 -24.52 24.53
C GLU A 650 32.57 -23.66 25.39
N LEU A 651 31.75 -22.81 24.75
CA LEU A 651 30.70 -22.09 25.44
C LEU A 651 29.63 -23.07 25.88
N LEU A 652 29.20 -23.02 27.14
CA LEU A 652 28.17 -23.90 27.70
C LEU A 652 26.83 -23.19 27.84
N GLU A 653 26.82 -22.00 28.45
CA GLU A 653 25.58 -21.31 28.80
C GLU A 653 25.73 -19.82 28.77
N ALA A 654 24.61 -19.14 28.54
CA ALA A 654 24.46 -17.70 28.58
C ALA A 654 23.20 -17.32 29.37
N LYS A 655 23.31 -16.30 30.25
CA LYS A 655 22.19 -15.78 31.06
C LYS A 655 22.15 -14.27 30.99
N MET A 656 20.96 -13.71 31.05
CA MET A 656 20.75 -12.28 31.16
C MET A 656 20.65 -11.88 32.63
N THR A 657 21.27 -10.76 33.01
CA THR A 657 21.29 -10.22 34.38
C THR A 657 21.14 -8.72 34.37
N ASN A 658 20.76 -8.13 35.52
CA ASN A 658 20.67 -6.71 35.75
C ASN A 658 21.88 -6.10 36.48
N GLY A 659 22.98 -6.88 36.64
CA GLY A 659 24.19 -6.41 37.30
C GLY A 659 24.24 -6.60 38.84
N LYS A 660 23.13 -7.01 39.45
CA LYS A 660 22.98 -7.13 40.92
C LYS A 660 22.67 -8.58 41.38
N HIS A 661 22.73 -9.53 40.46
CA HIS A 661 22.46 -10.94 40.78
C HIS A 661 23.64 -11.62 41.49
N GLN A 662 23.40 -12.81 42.02
CA GLN A 662 24.44 -13.74 42.39
C GLN A 662 24.50 -14.83 41.33
N ILE A 663 25.69 -15.35 41.09
CA ILE A 663 25.94 -16.39 40.10
C ILE A 663 26.26 -17.68 40.83
N MET A 664 25.60 -18.77 40.39
CA MET A 664 25.93 -20.10 40.88
C MET A 664 26.26 -21.00 39.70
N MET A 665 27.38 -21.71 39.80
CA MET A 665 27.88 -22.67 38.81
C MET A 665 28.04 -24.05 39.46
N ALA A 666 27.58 -25.09 38.77
CA ALA A 666 27.74 -26.46 39.25
C ALA A 666 28.54 -27.31 38.24
N VAL A 667 29.28 -28.27 38.78
CA VAL A 667 30.14 -29.19 38.01
C VAL A 667 29.64 -30.62 38.09
N ARG A 668 29.96 -31.45 37.08
CA ARG A 668 29.57 -32.85 36.95
C ARG A 668 29.86 -33.68 38.20
N SER A 669 30.96 -33.41 38.89
CA SER A 669 31.33 -34.07 40.12
C SER A 669 30.44 -33.72 41.33
N GLY A 670 29.32 -33.01 41.16
CA GLY A 670 28.32 -32.74 42.20
C GLY A 670 28.74 -31.62 43.18
N ARG A 671 29.56 -30.66 42.73
CA ARG A 671 29.92 -29.46 43.48
C ARG A 671 29.33 -28.22 42.85
N ALA A 672 29.10 -27.19 43.67
CA ALA A 672 28.62 -25.87 43.18
C ALA A 672 29.30 -24.73 43.92
N ILE A 673 29.50 -23.59 43.24
CA ILE A 673 30.04 -22.36 43.80
C ILE A 673 29.02 -21.23 43.63
N ARG A 674 28.81 -20.41 44.65
CA ARG A 674 27.97 -19.21 44.65
C ARG A 674 28.83 -17.98 44.93
N PHE A 675 28.71 -16.92 44.12
CA PHE A 675 29.44 -15.66 44.25
C PHE A 675 28.64 -14.48 43.70
N PRO A 676 28.88 -13.25 44.16
CA PRO A 676 28.19 -12.08 43.66
C PRO A 676 28.62 -11.74 42.22
N GLU A 677 27.71 -11.34 41.41
CA GLU A 677 27.92 -10.95 39.98
C GLU A 677 28.96 -9.82 39.87
N GLU A 678 29.02 -8.91 40.84
CA GLU A 678 29.98 -7.80 40.89
C GLU A 678 31.45 -8.28 40.86
N ALA A 679 31.71 -9.52 41.31
CA ALA A 679 33.02 -10.13 41.22
C ALA A 679 33.47 -10.35 39.77
N VAL A 680 32.55 -10.26 38.79
CA VAL A 680 32.84 -10.36 37.36
C VAL A 680 32.64 -8.99 36.72
N ARG A 681 33.73 -8.30 36.41
CA ARG A 681 33.68 -7.00 35.75
C ARG A 681 33.12 -7.10 34.34
N PRO A 682 32.35 -6.11 33.84
CA PRO A 682 31.94 -6.05 32.45
C PRO A 682 33.17 -6.01 31.51
N MET A 683 33.12 -6.77 30.39
CA MET A 683 34.19 -6.91 29.43
C MET A 683 33.61 -6.80 28.00
N GLY A 684 34.44 -6.34 27.06
CA GLY A 684 34.07 -6.27 25.64
C GLY A 684 33.88 -7.68 25.05
N ARG A 685 33.11 -7.77 23.95
CA ARG A 685 32.70 -9.03 23.29
C ARG A 685 33.87 -9.99 22.95
N THR A 686 35.04 -9.47 22.61
CA THR A 686 36.22 -10.27 22.22
C THR A 686 37.10 -10.75 23.40
N ALA A 687 36.75 -10.44 24.66
CA ALA A 687 37.49 -10.92 25.80
C ALA A 687 37.24 -12.41 26.05
N SER A 688 38.24 -13.14 26.61
CA SER A 688 38.13 -14.57 26.96
C SER A 688 37.48 -14.86 28.31
N GLY A 689 37.24 -13.83 29.16
CA GLY A 689 36.65 -13.99 30.48
C GLY A 689 37.68 -14.31 31.58
N VAL A 690 37.15 -14.65 32.77
CA VAL A 690 37.91 -14.95 34.00
C VAL A 690 37.46 -16.28 34.60
N ARG A 691 38.26 -16.90 35.46
CA ARG A 691 37.91 -18.17 36.10
C ARG A 691 36.73 -17.96 37.11
N GLY A 692 35.64 -18.73 36.85
CA GLY A 692 34.44 -18.75 37.70
C GLY A 692 34.51 -19.82 38.77
N ILE A 693 34.82 -21.07 38.41
CA ILE A 693 34.97 -22.23 39.31
C ILE A 693 36.27 -22.99 38.96
N ARG A 694 36.85 -23.67 39.95
CA ARG A 694 37.98 -24.57 39.76
C ARG A 694 37.44 -26.00 39.64
N LEU A 695 37.72 -26.68 38.54
CA LEU A 695 37.39 -28.08 38.30
C LEU A 695 38.22 -28.97 39.21
N ALA A 696 37.71 -30.15 39.60
CA ALA A 696 38.44 -31.14 40.40
C ALA A 696 39.51 -31.82 39.54
N ASP A 697 39.17 -32.09 38.27
CA ASP A 697 40.02 -32.64 37.27
C ASP A 697 39.66 -31.97 35.92
N GLU A 698 40.63 -31.42 35.20
CA GLU A 698 40.38 -30.65 33.94
C GLU A 698 40.05 -31.58 32.76
N GLU A 699 40.25 -32.89 32.83
CA GLU A 699 39.96 -33.87 31.80
C GLU A 699 38.57 -34.50 31.96
N THR A 700 38.13 -34.77 33.19
CA THR A 700 36.88 -35.55 33.43
C THR A 700 35.77 -34.73 34.06
N ASP A 701 36.05 -33.60 34.71
CA ASP A 701 35.08 -32.73 35.33
C ASP A 701 34.83 -31.46 34.50
N PHE A 702 33.60 -31.06 34.43
CA PHE A 702 33.20 -29.88 33.69
C PHE A 702 31.97 -29.23 34.29
N VAL A 703 31.72 -27.97 33.92
CA VAL A 703 30.51 -27.25 34.34
C VAL A 703 29.30 -27.83 33.61
N VAL A 704 28.20 -28.11 34.35
CA VAL A 704 26.95 -28.68 33.86
C VAL A 704 25.82 -27.66 33.82
N GLY A 705 25.99 -26.50 34.47
CA GLY A 705 25.01 -25.43 34.42
C GLY A 705 25.46 -24.22 35.21
N MET A 706 24.87 -23.08 34.84
CA MET A 706 25.05 -21.78 35.52
C MET A 706 23.66 -21.16 35.72
N ILE A 707 23.35 -20.70 36.92
CA ILE A 707 22.15 -19.93 37.22
C ILE A 707 22.53 -18.54 37.76
N THR A 708 21.60 -17.61 37.54
CA THR A 708 21.67 -16.27 38.08
C THR A 708 20.56 -16.14 39.13
N ILE A 709 20.92 -15.78 40.33
CA ILE A 709 20.05 -15.72 41.50
C ILE A 709 19.66 -14.26 41.70
N GLU A 710 18.38 -13.97 41.54
CA GLU A 710 17.77 -12.68 41.83
C GLU A 710 17.33 -12.63 43.32
N ASN A 711 17.24 -11.43 43.90
CA ASN A 711 16.71 -11.24 45.24
C ASN A 711 15.24 -11.71 45.29
N GLY A 712 15.00 -12.89 45.83
CA GLY A 712 13.67 -13.53 45.92
C GLY A 712 13.65 -15.00 45.51
N SER A 713 14.62 -15.49 44.72
CA SER A 713 14.79 -16.93 44.45
C SER A 713 15.28 -17.61 45.74
N LYS A 714 14.47 -18.54 46.25
CA LYS A 714 14.78 -19.19 47.51
C LYS A 714 15.40 -20.58 47.35
N GLU A 715 15.25 -21.21 46.22
CA GLU A 715 15.54 -22.63 46.05
C GLU A 715 16.26 -22.96 44.76
N VAL A 716 17.09 -23.98 44.83
CA VAL A 716 17.88 -24.50 43.71
C VAL A 716 17.53 -25.95 43.49
N LEU A 717 17.17 -26.28 42.25
CA LEU A 717 16.95 -27.65 41.80
C LEU A 717 18.21 -28.20 41.17
N VAL A 718 18.59 -29.41 41.55
CA VAL A 718 19.67 -30.21 40.95
C VAL A 718 19.12 -31.53 40.51
N VAL A 719 19.52 -31.93 39.24
CA VAL A 719 19.05 -33.18 38.65
C VAL A 719 20.23 -34.00 38.16
N SER A 720 20.19 -35.32 38.43
CA SER A 720 21.25 -36.26 38.04
C SER A 720 20.77 -37.14 36.89
N GLU A 721 21.71 -37.75 36.19
CA GLU A 721 21.60 -38.53 34.98
C GLU A 721 20.54 -39.68 35.08
N ASN A 722 20.44 -40.36 36.22
CA ASN A 722 19.54 -41.50 36.42
C ASN A 722 18.14 -41.10 36.98
N GLY A 723 17.70 -39.86 36.79
CA GLY A 723 16.36 -39.43 37.16
C GLY A 723 16.17 -39.03 38.62
N TYR A 724 17.23 -38.87 39.39
CA TYR A 724 17.19 -38.36 40.73
C TYR A 724 17.41 -36.84 40.74
N GLY A 725 16.75 -36.17 41.65
CA GLY A 725 16.92 -34.73 41.85
C GLY A 725 16.36 -34.28 43.19
N LYS A 726 16.64 -33.05 43.49
CA LYS A 726 16.13 -32.42 44.72
C LYS A 726 16.16 -30.92 44.59
N ARG A 727 15.32 -30.24 45.36
CA ARG A 727 15.44 -28.82 45.59
C ARG A 727 16.05 -28.55 46.94
N SER A 728 16.88 -27.55 47.05
CA SER A 728 17.59 -27.15 48.28
C SER A 728 17.47 -25.65 48.44
N ASP A 729 17.44 -25.20 49.68
CA ASP A 729 17.48 -23.78 50.02
C ASP A 729 18.80 -23.16 49.51
N ILE A 730 18.70 -21.98 48.90
CA ILE A 730 19.85 -21.27 48.33
C ILE A 730 20.82 -20.82 49.45
N GLU A 731 20.33 -20.61 50.67
CA GLU A 731 21.14 -20.23 51.81
C GLU A 731 22.01 -21.38 52.36
N ASP A 732 21.72 -22.61 51.99
CA ASP A 732 22.60 -23.77 52.21
C ASP A 732 23.96 -23.60 51.46
N TYR A 733 24.02 -22.73 50.46
CA TYR A 733 25.20 -22.47 49.66
C TYR A 733 25.82 -21.12 50.05
N ARG A 734 26.89 -21.16 50.79
CA ARG A 734 27.62 -19.95 51.23
C ARG A 734 28.12 -19.16 50.05
N VAL A 735 27.99 -17.84 50.12
CA VAL A 735 28.60 -16.90 49.17
C VAL A 735 30.11 -16.91 49.35
N THR A 736 30.87 -17.11 48.27
CA THR A 736 32.33 -17.17 48.25
C THR A 736 32.92 -16.29 47.18
N ASN A 737 34.25 -16.16 47.14
CA ASN A 737 34.90 -15.53 45.98
C ASN A 737 34.90 -16.49 44.81
N ARG A 738 34.77 -15.94 43.55
CA ARG A 738 34.90 -16.72 42.32
C ARG A 738 36.20 -17.49 42.22
N GLY A 739 36.24 -18.57 41.42
CA GLY A 739 37.46 -19.35 41.15
C GLY A 739 37.82 -20.36 42.22
N GLY A 740 36.96 -20.57 43.24
CA GLY A 740 37.10 -21.60 44.25
C GLY A 740 36.63 -22.99 43.79
N LYS A 741 36.84 -24.03 44.64
CA LYS A 741 36.41 -25.43 44.34
C LYS A 741 34.92 -25.71 44.59
N GLY A 742 34.18 -24.75 45.16
CA GLY A 742 32.77 -24.91 45.51
C GLY A 742 32.49 -25.88 46.65
N VAL A 743 31.19 -26.06 46.98
CA VAL A 743 30.66 -26.92 48.02
C VAL A 743 29.88 -28.08 47.38
N LYS A 744 29.70 -29.22 48.12
CA LYS A 744 28.93 -30.35 47.61
C LYS A 744 27.45 -29.98 47.50
N THR A 745 26.85 -30.25 46.33
CA THR A 745 25.46 -29.93 46.01
C THR A 745 24.55 -31.19 45.89
N ILE A 746 25.08 -32.33 45.50
CA ILE A 746 24.41 -33.61 45.48
C ILE A 746 25.38 -34.73 45.83
N ASN A 747 24.93 -35.82 46.41
CA ASN A 747 25.77 -36.98 46.65
C ASN A 747 25.71 -37.90 45.44
N ILE A 748 26.80 -37.91 44.65
CA ILE A 748 26.98 -38.77 43.47
C ILE A 748 27.23 -40.19 43.92
N THR A 749 26.43 -41.16 43.42
CA THR A 749 26.53 -42.62 43.66
C THR A 749 26.20 -43.30 42.34
N GLU A 750 26.46 -44.62 42.21
CA GLU A 750 26.03 -45.42 41.04
C GLU A 750 24.53 -45.35 40.80
N LYS A 751 23.73 -45.18 41.86
CA LYS A 751 22.28 -45.06 41.79
C LYS A 751 21.83 -43.71 41.19
N THR A 752 22.47 -42.64 41.53
CA THR A 752 22.10 -41.29 41.06
C THR A 752 22.68 -40.95 39.74
N GLY A 753 23.81 -41.51 39.39
CA GLY A 753 24.64 -41.02 38.25
C GLY A 753 25.24 -39.65 38.50
N SER A 754 25.88 -39.05 37.47
CA SER A 754 26.53 -37.75 37.53
C SER A 754 25.50 -36.62 37.57
N LEU A 755 25.91 -35.44 38.03
CA LEU A 755 25.09 -34.22 37.95
C LEU A 755 24.99 -33.75 36.47
N ILE A 756 23.77 -33.42 36.02
CA ILE A 756 23.51 -32.99 34.63
C ILE A 756 22.84 -31.64 34.54
N ALA A 757 22.07 -31.20 35.55
CA ALA A 757 21.37 -29.91 35.50
C ALA A 757 21.38 -29.20 36.86
N LEU A 758 21.44 -27.87 36.75
CA LEU A 758 21.29 -26.93 37.87
C LEU A 758 20.29 -25.86 37.40
N LYS A 759 19.15 -25.68 38.13
CA LYS A 759 18.11 -24.68 37.85
C LYS A 759 17.71 -23.93 39.10
N ASP A 760 17.36 -22.66 38.97
CA ASP A 760 16.65 -21.90 39.98
C ASP A 760 15.15 -22.20 39.86
N VAL A 761 14.45 -22.34 40.99
CA VAL A 761 13.04 -22.75 41.00
C VAL A 761 12.27 -22.04 42.13
N SER A 762 10.97 -21.86 41.90
CA SER A 762 9.98 -21.40 42.88
C SER A 762 8.81 -22.39 42.99
N ASP A 763 7.97 -22.24 44.05
CA ASP A 763 6.76 -23.09 44.21
C ASP A 763 5.74 -22.90 43.03
N ASN A 764 5.76 -21.78 42.37
CA ASN A 764 4.86 -21.46 41.25
C ASN A 764 5.36 -22.00 39.89
N ASP A 765 6.51 -22.64 39.84
CA ASP A 765 7.09 -23.16 38.61
C ASP A 765 6.64 -24.60 38.35
N ASP A 766 6.53 -24.93 37.06
CA ASP A 766 6.45 -26.29 36.60
C ASP A 766 7.81 -26.76 36.07
N LEU A 767 8.18 -27.96 36.39
CA LEU A 767 9.39 -28.63 35.93
C LEU A 767 9.09 -29.44 34.68
N MET A 768 9.82 -29.22 33.63
CA MET A 768 9.80 -30.02 32.40
C MET A 768 11.07 -30.84 32.29
N ILE A 769 10.95 -32.16 32.31
CA ILE A 769 12.04 -33.12 32.17
C ILE A 769 11.94 -33.77 30.80
N ILE A 770 13.03 -33.76 30.07
CA ILE A 770 13.14 -34.30 28.71
C ILE A 770 14.15 -35.44 28.74
N THR A 771 13.78 -36.64 28.27
CA THR A 771 14.68 -37.78 28.19
C THR A 771 15.30 -37.91 26.82
N GLN A 772 16.42 -38.65 26.68
CA GLN A 772 17.08 -38.90 25.41
C GLN A 772 16.17 -39.60 24.38
N LEU A 773 15.24 -40.43 24.82
CA LEU A 773 14.25 -41.06 23.95
C LEU A 773 13.06 -40.14 23.59
N GLY A 774 13.13 -38.85 23.94
CA GLY A 774 12.13 -37.84 23.56
C GLY A 774 10.85 -37.83 24.41
N ASN A 775 10.82 -38.50 25.57
CA ASN A 775 9.70 -38.42 26.49
C ASN A 775 9.76 -37.10 27.28
N ILE A 776 8.62 -36.42 27.43
CA ILE A 776 8.52 -35.17 28.19
C ILE A 776 7.57 -35.39 29.39
N LEU A 777 8.05 -35.04 30.59
CA LEU A 777 7.26 -34.97 31.82
C LEU A 777 7.14 -33.52 32.27
N ARG A 778 5.92 -33.07 32.56
CA ARG A 778 5.65 -31.79 33.23
C ARG A 778 5.11 -32.04 34.62
N SER A 779 5.71 -31.45 35.64
CA SER A 779 5.35 -31.67 37.05
C SER A 779 5.51 -30.38 37.84
N PRO A 780 4.60 -30.04 38.80
CA PRO A 780 4.77 -28.83 39.60
C PRO A 780 5.96 -28.97 40.55
N VAL A 781 6.76 -27.88 40.66
CA VAL A 781 7.91 -27.85 41.57
C VAL A 781 7.48 -27.92 43.05
N SER A 782 6.29 -27.38 43.38
CA SER A 782 5.69 -27.46 44.70
C SER A 782 5.53 -28.91 45.22
N ALA A 783 5.43 -29.90 44.33
CA ALA A 783 5.37 -31.32 44.67
C ALA A 783 6.72 -31.89 45.19
N LEU A 784 7.83 -31.17 45.00
CA LEU A 784 9.16 -31.55 45.45
C LEU A 784 9.45 -30.96 46.85
N ARG A 785 9.76 -31.79 47.84
CA ARG A 785 10.16 -31.28 49.16
C ARG A 785 11.57 -30.67 49.14
N VAL A 786 11.79 -29.63 49.92
CA VAL A 786 13.11 -29.03 50.12
C VAL A 786 14.00 -29.96 50.93
N MET A 787 15.24 -30.15 50.52
CA MET A 787 16.20 -31.08 51.11
C MET A 787 17.58 -30.47 51.21
N GLY A 788 18.33 -30.79 52.27
CA GLY A 788 19.69 -30.30 52.44
C GLY A 788 20.63 -30.64 51.28
N ARG A 789 21.58 -29.73 50.95
CA ARG A 789 22.43 -29.77 49.75
C ARG A 789 23.28 -31.04 49.59
N ALA A 790 23.61 -31.82 50.63
CA ALA A 790 24.49 -32.97 50.52
C ALA A 790 23.74 -34.33 50.39
N THR A 791 22.42 -34.32 50.28
CA THR A 791 21.59 -35.55 50.15
C THR A 791 21.62 -36.13 48.73
N GLN A 792 21.11 -37.37 48.51
CA GLN A 792 21.03 -38.00 47.20
C GLN A 792 19.82 -37.54 46.38
N GLY A 793 18.83 -36.86 46.98
CA GLY A 793 17.60 -36.47 46.37
C GLY A 793 16.53 -37.61 46.28
N VAL A 794 15.44 -37.30 45.55
CA VAL A 794 14.32 -38.22 45.28
C VAL A 794 14.23 -38.53 43.80
N ARG A 795 13.55 -39.60 43.42
CA ARG A 795 13.29 -39.93 42.05
C ARG A 795 12.25 -38.95 41.48
N LEU A 796 12.60 -38.27 40.41
CA LEU A 796 11.76 -37.26 39.73
C LEU A 796 10.93 -37.93 38.61
N ILE A 797 11.53 -38.85 37.87
CA ILE A 797 10.94 -39.54 36.74
C ILE A 797 11.32 -41.05 36.79
N ASN A 798 10.43 -41.92 36.33
CA ASN A 798 10.73 -43.31 36.09
C ASN A 798 11.25 -43.46 34.67
N LEU A 799 12.55 -43.66 34.52
CA LEU A 799 13.21 -43.87 33.23
C LEU A 799 13.00 -45.31 32.77
N ARG A 800 12.85 -45.52 31.46
CA ARG A 800 12.86 -46.84 30.85
C ARG A 800 14.30 -47.41 30.83
N GLU A 801 14.43 -48.68 30.54
CA GLU A 801 15.77 -49.28 30.36
C GLU A 801 16.54 -48.55 29.24
N ASN A 802 17.77 -48.19 29.54
CA ASN A 802 18.67 -47.46 28.64
C ASN A 802 18.23 -46.02 28.31
N ASP A 803 17.32 -45.39 29.11
CA ASP A 803 16.96 -43.98 28.95
C ASP A 803 17.63 -43.13 30.03
N THR A 804 18.07 -41.96 29.70
CA THR A 804 18.66 -40.98 30.61
C THR A 804 18.02 -39.62 30.42
N ILE A 805 18.13 -38.71 31.40
CA ILE A 805 17.64 -37.36 31.25
C ILE A 805 18.58 -36.58 30.30
N ALA A 806 17.98 -36.00 29.25
CA ALA A 806 18.73 -35.15 28.27
C ALA A 806 18.76 -33.70 28.72
N SER A 807 17.59 -33.15 29.10
CA SER A 807 17.48 -31.73 29.48
C SER A 807 16.40 -31.50 30.53
N VAL A 808 16.51 -30.37 31.25
CA VAL A 808 15.56 -29.96 32.28
C VAL A 808 15.30 -28.46 32.11
N ALA A 809 14.02 -28.08 31.99
CA ALA A 809 13.57 -26.69 31.90
C ALA A 809 12.55 -26.35 33.00
N THR A 810 12.48 -25.11 33.40
CA THR A 810 11.48 -24.56 34.33
C THR A 810 10.53 -23.63 33.60
N VAL A 811 9.24 -23.69 33.92
CA VAL A 811 8.16 -22.92 33.30
C VAL A 811 7.42 -22.17 34.41
N ALA A 812 7.45 -20.83 34.40
CA ALA A 812 6.66 -20.03 35.34
C ALA A 812 5.16 -20.14 35.01
N VAL A 813 4.33 -20.37 36.00
CA VAL A 813 2.86 -20.38 35.85
C VAL A 813 2.34 -19.04 36.31
N ASN A 814 1.81 -18.22 35.38
CA ASN A 814 1.09 -17.00 35.74
C ASN A 814 -0.30 -17.36 36.25
N ASP A 815 -0.64 -16.92 37.47
CA ASP A 815 -1.90 -17.16 38.19
C ASP A 815 -3.09 -16.32 37.67
N GLU A 816 -3.14 -15.93 36.41
CA GLU A 816 -4.28 -15.17 35.82
C GLU A 816 -5.09 -16.00 34.82
N THR A 817 -5.57 -17.17 35.24
CA THR A 817 -6.76 -17.81 34.65
C THR A 817 -7.63 -18.34 35.78
N GLU A 818 -8.53 -17.48 36.24
CA GLU A 818 -9.63 -17.86 37.12
C GLU A 818 -10.40 -19.02 36.53
N GLU A 819 -10.65 -20.00 37.44
CA GLU A 819 -11.57 -21.10 37.29
C GLU A 819 -12.92 -20.59 36.79
N THR A 820 -13.28 -20.90 35.56
CA THR A 820 -14.69 -21.02 35.20
C THR A 820 -15.07 -22.48 35.44
N ASP A 821 -15.72 -22.70 36.58
CA ASP A 821 -16.44 -23.94 36.93
C ASP A 821 -17.41 -24.27 35.76
N ILE A 822 -17.11 -25.33 35.04
CA ILE A 822 -18.12 -26.03 34.24
C ILE A 822 -18.79 -27.01 35.18
N GLU A 823 -19.96 -26.63 35.70
CA GLU A 823 -20.88 -27.56 36.32
C GLU A 823 -21.24 -28.70 35.34
N ASP A 824 -20.90 -29.89 35.71
CA ASP A 824 -21.38 -31.13 35.14
C ASP A 824 -22.93 -31.16 35.19
N VAL A 825 -23.57 -30.99 34.07
CA VAL A 825 -24.93 -31.46 33.88
C VAL A 825 -24.87 -32.87 33.31
N ALA A 826 -24.71 -33.82 34.22
CA ALA A 826 -25.00 -35.23 33.99
C ALA A 826 -26.48 -35.53 34.33
N GLY A 827 -27.21 -36.03 33.33
CA GLY A 827 -28.34 -36.92 33.60
C GLY A 827 -29.71 -36.32 33.44
N GLN A 828 -30.33 -36.57 32.29
CA GLN A 828 -31.65 -37.21 32.24
C GLN A 828 -31.98 -37.63 30.79
N ASP A 829 -31.63 -38.85 30.46
CA ASP A 829 -32.38 -39.69 29.49
C ASP A 829 -33.69 -40.09 30.15
N GLN A 830 -34.83 -39.81 29.48
CA GLN A 830 -35.98 -40.75 29.41
C GLN A 830 -37.06 -40.18 28.47
N ASN A 831 -37.27 -40.94 27.40
CA ASN A 831 -38.55 -41.28 26.76
C ASN A 831 -39.46 -40.14 26.25
N ASN A 832 -39.61 -40.07 24.92
CA ASN A 832 -40.91 -40.39 24.31
C ASN A 832 -40.79 -40.60 22.82
N GLU A 833 -41.08 -41.82 22.43
CA GLU A 833 -41.51 -42.26 21.09
C GLU A 833 -42.90 -41.69 20.77
N GLU A 834 -43.20 -41.70 19.46
CA GLU A 834 -44.50 -41.57 18.80
C GLU A 834 -45.05 -40.19 18.51
N ASN A 835 -44.94 -39.73 17.26
CA ASN A 835 -46.07 -39.80 16.31
C ASN A 835 -45.65 -39.10 14.99
N GLY A 836 -45.67 -39.86 13.94
CA GLY A 836 -45.67 -39.38 12.60
C GLY A 836 -47.03 -38.81 12.23
N LYS A 837 -47.00 -37.87 11.33
CA LYS A 837 -47.97 -37.76 10.19
C LYS A 837 -47.51 -36.67 9.20
N GLU A 838 -47.49 -37.13 7.98
CA GLU A 838 -47.56 -36.44 6.71
C GLU A 838 -48.39 -35.17 6.74
N PHE A 839 -47.93 -34.16 5.96
CA PHE A 839 -48.80 -33.58 4.91
C PHE A 839 -47.91 -32.86 3.86
N GLU A 840 -48.08 -33.32 2.62
CA GLU A 840 -47.84 -32.60 1.38
C GLU A 840 -48.58 -31.26 1.38
N ASP A 841 -47.93 -30.20 0.92
CA ASP A 841 -48.26 -29.43 -0.33
C ASP A 841 -47.15 -28.41 -0.59
#